data_55a4d45794e1be99b1ffaf2f526a0cdb
#
_entry.id   55a4d45794e1be99b1ffaf2f526a0cdb
#
_cell.length_a   1.000
_cell.length_b   1.000
_cell.length_c   1.000
_cell.angle_alpha   90.00
_cell.angle_beta   90.00
_cell.angle_gamma   90.00
#
_symmetry.space_group_name_H-M   'P 1'
#
loop_
_entity.id
_entity.type
_entity.pdbx_description
1 polymer ?
#
loop_
_entity_poly.entity_id
_entity_poly.type
_entity_poly.pdbx_seq_one_letter_code
_entity_poly.pdbx_strand_id
1 'polypeptide(L)'
;VGYAARSGMEFVTIYLGPSLVMIGWWWFLRKLVRVGRTQRVTSVADLISSRYGKSNVLAIVVTVMAVIGVTPYIALQLQSVTLSLSIFSDPTGTTDGGMNLVSAGFWVALGLALFTVLFGTRNLNANERHNGVVIAIAVEAVVKLVALLAVGIFVVWGVAGGLSEMMTHIDNSEIGQWQVDGSRWTALTVLSGAAFLCLPRMFQVLVVENDDERHLHIASWAFPIYLMMMSLFVVPIAVVGLDLLPENSNPDLFVLTVPLSQGQGGLAILSFLGGFSSATSMVIVATLALSTMVSNHVVMPIWLSFQGHGATVSGDVRNVVIFARRVSILVIIALGYLYYRVSGGSGALAAIGLISFIGVAQFLPAMIGGIFWRGGTRVGALTGLLVGFAIWIYTSLLPSFGPDVVLSSTLLEQGPFGIGWLRPQALFGIKGIDPTVHAVLWSLLLNTSGFILGSLISFPKPLERLQGAQFVNVFAHSGHAHGWSGSAAQSEDLMVMAQRILGGPEAQKLFRREAQNQGHDRYLPEPTPDFLQRVEREMSASVGAATAHAMISQLVGGASVSVQDLMAVADESAQMLEYSNQLEAKSSELLDTARQLRDVNAKLTQISVQKDAFLSQISHELRTPMTSIRSFSEILRDGNEL
;
A
#
# COMPACT_ATOMS: atom_id res chain seq x y z
N VAL A 1 -18.96 9.60 5.95
CA VAL A 1 -19.93 10.61 6.39
C VAL A 1 -19.40 11.31 7.64
N GLY A 2 -19.13 10.62 8.74
CA GLY A 2 -18.66 11.25 9.99
C GLY A 2 -17.36 12.05 9.84
N TYR A 3 -16.45 11.63 8.97
CA TYR A 3 -15.25 12.41 8.66
C TYR A 3 -15.59 13.71 7.91
N ALA A 4 -16.51 13.64 6.96
CA ALA A 4 -16.97 14.83 6.25
C ALA A 4 -17.68 15.85 7.18
N ALA A 5 -18.48 15.35 8.12
CA ALA A 5 -19.15 16.19 9.11
C ALA A 5 -18.19 16.91 10.07
N ARG A 6 -16.98 16.32 10.36
CA ARG A 6 -15.99 16.90 11.28
C ARG A 6 -14.89 17.70 10.58
N SER A 7 -14.53 17.32 9.36
CA SER A 7 -13.33 17.82 8.66
C SER A 7 -13.62 18.25 7.22
N GLY A 8 -14.89 18.47 6.87
CA GLY A 8 -15.29 18.96 5.56
C GLY A 8 -14.86 18.04 4.42
N MET A 9 -14.32 18.63 3.36
CA MET A 9 -13.94 17.92 2.13
C MET A 9 -12.66 17.07 2.26
N GLU A 10 -11.99 17.06 3.40
CA GLU A 10 -10.77 16.25 3.59
C GLU A 10 -10.99 14.74 3.38
N PHE A 11 -12.20 14.24 3.60
CA PHE A 11 -12.53 12.83 3.37
C PHE A 11 -12.20 12.37 1.94
N VAL A 12 -12.19 13.27 0.97
CA VAL A 12 -11.86 12.98 -0.44
C VAL A 12 -10.45 12.45 -0.58
N THR A 13 -9.52 12.87 0.27
CA THR A 13 -8.12 12.43 0.23
C THR A 13 -7.97 10.91 0.42
N ILE A 14 -8.87 10.29 1.22
CA ILE A 14 -8.89 8.85 1.48
C ILE A 14 -9.23 8.06 0.20
N TYR A 15 -10.02 8.63 -0.68
CA TYR A 15 -10.40 8.03 -1.98
C TYR A 15 -9.45 8.43 -3.11
N LEU A 16 -8.90 9.65 -3.04
CA LEU A 16 -8.02 10.20 -4.06
C LEU A 16 -6.68 9.44 -4.13
N GLY A 17 -6.06 9.13 -2.99
CA GLY A 17 -4.79 8.40 -2.95
C GLY A 17 -4.85 7.05 -3.66
N PRO A 18 -5.76 6.13 -3.30
CA PRO A 18 -5.96 4.86 -3.99
C PRO A 18 -6.31 5.02 -5.47
N SER A 19 -7.14 6.03 -5.83
CA SER A 19 -7.49 6.33 -7.21
C SER A 19 -6.26 6.72 -8.04
N LEU A 20 -5.39 7.57 -7.52
CA LEU A 20 -4.13 7.96 -8.18
C LEU A 20 -3.19 6.77 -8.36
N VAL A 21 -3.08 5.88 -7.36
CA VAL A 21 -2.29 4.66 -7.47
C VAL A 21 -2.85 3.74 -8.57
N MET A 22 -4.18 3.59 -8.67
CA MET A 22 -4.81 2.77 -9.70
C MET A 22 -4.69 3.38 -11.09
N ILE A 23 -4.85 4.70 -11.24
CA ILE A 23 -4.63 5.40 -12.52
C ILE A 23 -3.18 5.23 -12.97
N GLY A 24 -2.21 5.32 -12.05
CA GLY A 24 -0.78 5.11 -12.32
C GLY A 24 -0.34 3.64 -12.35
N TRP A 25 -1.24 2.68 -12.55
CA TRP A 25 -0.98 1.24 -12.42
C TRP A 25 0.19 0.72 -13.26
N TRP A 26 0.43 1.25 -14.45
CA TRP A 26 1.47 0.77 -15.38
C TRP A 26 2.89 0.97 -14.83
N TRP A 27 3.09 1.96 -13.96
CA TRP A 27 4.40 2.31 -13.42
C TRP A 27 4.78 1.40 -12.24
N PHE A 28 3.88 1.24 -11.25
CA PHE A 28 4.18 0.55 -10.00
C PHE A 28 3.44 -0.78 -9.86
N LEU A 29 2.10 -0.77 -9.95
CA LEU A 29 1.28 -1.96 -9.67
C LEU A 29 1.57 -3.11 -10.65
N ARG A 30 1.74 -2.82 -11.94
CA ARG A 30 2.07 -3.84 -12.93
C ARG A 30 3.36 -4.58 -12.57
N LYS A 31 4.39 -3.82 -12.17
CA LYS A 31 5.68 -4.38 -11.75
C LYS A 31 5.54 -5.18 -10.47
N LEU A 32 4.81 -4.64 -9.48
CA LEU A 32 4.54 -5.29 -8.21
C LEU A 32 3.81 -6.63 -8.39
N VAL A 33 2.73 -6.66 -9.20
CA VAL A 33 1.97 -7.89 -9.50
C VAL A 33 2.85 -8.90 -10.22
N ARG A 34 3.66 -8.48 -11.20
CA ARG A 34 4.58 -9.38 -11.91
C ARG A 34 5.63 -9.97 -10.99
N VAL A 35 6.24 -9.18 -10.11
CA VAL A 35 7.16 -9.68 -9.08
C VAL A 35 6.46 -10.67 -8.16
N GLY A 36 5.27 -10.31 -7.66
CA GLY A 36 4.47 -11.18 -6.78
C GLY A 36 4.21 -12.56 -7.40
N ARG A 37 3.85 -12.58 -8.69
CA ARG A 37 3.59 -13.83 -9.44
C ARG A 37 4.85 -14.63 -9.72
N THR A 38 5.93 -13.98 -10.16
CA THR A 38 7.18 -14.68 -10.50
C THR A 38 7.86 -15.28 -9.28
N GLN A 39 7.77 -14.60 -8.14
CA GLN A 39 8.33 -15.06 -6.87
C GLN A 39 7.34 -15.87 -6.01
N ARG A 40 6.08 -16.01 -6.45
CA ARG A 40 4.97 -16.64 -5.70
C ARG A 40 4.84 -16.11 -4.28
N VAL A 41 4.87 -14.80 -4.17
CA VAL A 41 4.77 -14.08 -2.90
C VAL A 41 3.39 -14.28 -2.28
N THR A 42 3.35 -14.62 -1.00
CA THR A 42 2.12 -14.88 -0.24
C THR A 42 1.68 -13.72 0.66
N SER A 43 2.55 -12.73 0.86
CA SER A 43 2.27 -11.58 1.73
C SER A 43 3.26 -10.44 1.49
N VAL A 44 2.98 -9.26 2.06
CA VAL A 44 3.92 -8.13 2.03
C VAL A 44 5.24 -8.46 2.75
N ALA A 45 5.20 -9.24 3.83
CA ALA A 45 6.41 -9.70 4.53
C ALA A 45 7.25 -10.63 3.65
N ASP A 46 6.58 -11.47 2.87
CA ASP A 46 7.23 -12.37 1.93
C ASP A 46 7.88 -11.60 0.77
N LEU A 47 7.19 -10.58 0.24
CA LEU A 47 7.74 -9.69 -0.79
C LEU A 47 9.04 -9.02 -0.31
N ILE A 48 8.99 -8.37 0.85
CA ILE A 48 10.13 -7.63 1.39
C ILE A 48 11.27 -8.59 1.74
N SER A 49 10.98 -9.70 2.43
CA SER A 49 12.02 -10.67 2.80
C SER A 49 12.68 -11.32 1.58
N SER A 50 11.90 -11.67 0.55
CA SER A 50 12.41 -12.27 -0.68
C SER A 50 13.35 -11.33 -1.42
N ARG A 51 13.03 -10.04 -1.49
CA ARG A 51 13.87 -9.02 -2.14
C ARG A 51 15.23 -8.88 -1.46
N TYR A 52 15.26 -8.92 -0.14
CA TYR A 52 16.46 -8.67 0.66
C TYR A 52 17.11 -9.97 1.17
N GLY A 53 17.32 -10.92 0.27
CA GLY A 53 18.07 -12.14 0.51
C GLY A 53 17.30 -13.23 1.27
N LYS A 54 15.99 -13.31 1.11
CA LYS A 54 15.11 -14.30 1.77
C LYS A 54 15.31 -14.39 3.28
N SER A 55 15.40 -13.22 3.91
CA SER A 55 15.75 -13.07 5.32
C SER A 55 14.59 -13.37 6.26
N ASN A 56 14.67 -14.45 7.04
CA ASN A 56 13.70 -14.79 8.08
C ASN A 56 13.55 -13.66 9.12
N VAL A 57 14.64 -13.01 9.53
CA VAL A 57 14.58 -11.90 10.49
C VAL A 57 13.76 -10.75 9.96
N LEU A 58 13.96 -10.38 8.69
CA LEU A 58 13.20 -9.32 8.06
C LEU A 58 11.71 -9.69 7.91
N ALA A 59 11.42 -10.94 7.55
CA ALA A 59 10.06 -11.45 7.48
C ALA A 59 9.33 -11.39 8.84
N ILE A 60 10.02 -11.78 9.93
CA ILE A 60 9.49 -11.71 11.30
C ILE A 60 9.22 -10.25 11.69
N VAL A 61 10.17 -9.34 11.47
CA VAL A 61 10.03 -7.91 11.80
C VAL A 61 8.84 -7.32 11.07
N VAL A 62 8.74 -7.50 9.75
CA VAL A 62 7.60 -6.99 8.95
C VAL A 62 6.27 -7.60 9.42
N THR A 63 6.25 -8.90 9.77
CA THR A 63 5.05 -9.56 10.28
C THR A 63 4.59 -8.97 11.60
N VAL A 64 5.49 -8.78 12.56
CA VAL A 64 5.18 -8.18 13.87
C VAL A 64 4.68 -6.74 13.68
N MET A 65 5.37 -5.96 12.84
CA MET A 65 4.94 -4.60 12.51
C MET A 65 3.56 -4.57 11.85
N ALA A 66 3.26 -5.52 10.96
CA ALA A 66 1.95 -5.62 10.30
C ALA A 66 0.84 -5.95 11.32
N VAL A 67 1.08 -6.88 12.25
CA VAL A 67 0.11 -7.23 13.30
C VAL A 67 -0.18 -6.00 14.18
N ILE A 68 0.86 -5.32 14.67
CA ILE A 68 0.69 -4.13 15.52
C ILE A 68 0.05 -2.98 14.71
N GLY A 69 0.50 -2.73 13.47
CA GLY A 69 0.01 -1.65 12.62
C GLY A 69 -1.45 -1.82 12.19
N VAL A 70 -1.92 -3.06 12.00
CA VAL A 70 -3.31 -3.34 11.59
C VAL A 70 -4.25 -3.50 12.79
N THR A 71 -3.74 -3.68 14.01
CA THR A 71 -4.56 -3.82 15.22
C THR A 71 -5.57 -2.68 15.40
N PRO A 72 -5.22 -1.37 15.28
CA PRO A 72 -6.21 -0.29 15.35
C PRO A 72 -7.28 -0.40 14.26
N TYR A 73 -6.92 -0.87 13.06
CA TYR A 73 -7.85 -1.05 11.96
C TYR A 73 -8.91 -2.15 12.25
N ILE A 74 -8.51 -3.23 12.91
CA ILE A 74 -9.46 -4.28 13.36
C ILE A 74 -10.36 -3.73 14.47
N ALA A 75 -9.79 -2.98 15.41
CA ALA A 75 -10.56 -2.32 16.47
C ALA A 75 -11.60 -1.35 15.92
N LEU A 76 -11.24 -0.57 14.89
CA LEU A 76 -12.15 0.31 14.15
C LEU A 76 -13.39 -0.44 13.62
N GLN A 77 -13.19 -1.62 13.03
CA GLN A 77 -14.30 -2.42 12.51
C GLN A 77 -15.19 -2.96 13.64
N LEU A 78 -14.58 -3.45 14.73
CA LEU A 78 -15.32 -3.89 15.91
C LEU A 78 -16.15 -2.75 16.51
N GLN A 79 -15.57 -1.55 16.63
CA GLN A 79 -16.25 -0.35 17.11
C GLN A 79 -17.41 0.03 16.19
N SER A 80 -17.20 0.06 14.88
CA SER A 80 -18.22 0.41 13.89
C SER A 80 -19.43 -0.53 13.97
N VAL A 81 -19.20 -1.85 14.06
CA VAL A 81 -20.28 -2.85 14.19
C VAL A 81 -21.01 -2.68 15.52
N THR A 82 -20.27 -2.52 16.62
CA THR A 82 -20.85 -2.39 17.96
C THR A 82 -21.71 -1.13 18.09
N LEU A 83 -21.21 0.01 17.58
CA LEU A 83 -21.97 1.26 17.55
C LEU A 83 -23.21 1.16 16.65
N SER A 84 -23.11 0.51 15.50
CA SER A 84 -24.26 0.33 14.61
C SER A 84 -25.35 -0.56 15.24
N LEU A 85 -24.97 -1.60 16.00
CA LEU A 85 -25.91 -2.44 16.72
C LEU A 85 -26.62 -1.69 17.86
N SER A 86 -25.92 -0.79 18.55
CA SER A 86 -26.52 -0.04 19.68
C SER A 86 -27.69 0.84 19.27
N ILE A 87 -27.71 1.37 18.03
CA ILE A 87 -28.81 2.19 17.51
C ILE A 87 -30.12 1.41 17.45
N PHE A 88 -30.06 0.12 17.09
CA PHE A 88 -31.26 -0.72 17.01
C PHE A 88 -31.71 -1.25 18.35
N SER A 89 -30.85 -1.27 19.38
CA SER A 89 -31.19 -1.70 20.72
C SER A 89 -31.77 -0.60 21.61
N ASP A 90 -31.42 0.68 21.34
CA ASP A 90 -31.96 1.84 22.05
C ASP A 90 -32.20 3.00 21.05
N PRO A 91 -33.36 3.00 20.36
CA PRO A 91 -33.73 4.06 19.45
C PRO A 91 -33.96 5.43 20.12
N THR A 92 -34.13 5.45 21.45
CA THR A 92 -34.49 6.66 22.20
C THR A 92 -33.31 7.30 22.93
N GLY A 93 -32.14 6.64 22.97
CA GLY A 93 -30.94 7.18 23.61
C GLY A 93 -31.03 7.36 25.13
N THR A 94 -32.03 6.77 25.75
CA THR A 94 -32.21 6.83 27.21
C THR A 94 -31.40 5.72 27.88
N THR A 95 -30.46 6.09 28.72
CA THR A 95 -29.37 5.28 29.27
C THR A 95 -29.76 4.15 30.26
N ASP A 96 -31.02 3.87 30.49
CA ASP A 96 -31.43 2.93 31.55
C ASP A 96 -31.76 1.48 31.12
N GLY A 97 -31.60 1.14 29.85
CA GLY A 97 -31.85 -0.22 29.33
C GLY A 97 -30.99 -0.64 28.14
N GLY A 98 -30.06 0.19 27.71
CA GLY A 98 -29.25 -0.03 26.52
C GLY A 98 -28.25 -1.19 26.66
N MET A 99 -27.95 -1.85 25.56
CA MET A 99 -26.95 -2.91 25.48
C MET A 99 -25.60 -2.40 26.01
N ASN A 100 -25.00 -3.12 26.94
CA ASN A 100 -23.66 -2.80 27.42
C ASN A 100 -22.68 -2.94 26.25
N LEU A 101 -22.21 -1.81 25.70
CA LEU A 101 -21.33 -1.75 24.55
C LEU A 101 -20.08 -2.61 24.70
N VAL A 102 -19.61 -2.77 25.93
CA VAL A 102 -18.46 -3.60 26.25
C VAL A 102 -18.76 -5.09 26.05
N SER A 103 -19.91 -5.56 26.52
CA SER A 103 -20.32 -6.95 26.32
C SER A 103 -20.68 -7.22 24.84
N ALA A 104 -21.33 -6.28 24.18
CA ALA A 104 -21.64 -6.36 22.76
C ALA A 104 -20.36 -6.47 21.90
N GLY A 105 -19.35 -5.64 22.15
CA GLY A 105 -18.08 -5.71 21.46
C GLY A 105 -17.35 -7.04 21.62
N PHE A 106 -17.43 -7.66 22.80
CA PHE A 106 -16.89 -9.00 23.03
C PHE A 106 -17.60 -10.07 22.18
N TRP A 107 -18.93 -10.08 22.16
CA TRP A 107 -19.70 -11.05 21.38
C TRP A 107 -19.52 -10.87 19.87
N VAL A 108 -19.41 -9.62 19.40
CA VAL A 108 -19.07 -9.32 18.01
C VAL A 108 -17.68 -9.86 17.67
N ALA A 109 -16.68 -9.59 18.51
CA ALA A 109 -15.32 -10.08 18.30
C ALA A 109 -15.27 -11.62 18.28
N LEU A 110 -15.97 -12.28 19.22
CA LEU A 110 -16.06 -13.73 19.29
C LEU A 110 -16.75 -14.33 18.05
N GLY A 111 -17.86 -13.74 17.62
CA GLY A 111 -18.58 -14.15 16.41
C GLY A 111 -17.73 -14.04 15.15
N LEU A 112 -17.03 -12.92 14.99
CA LEU A 112 -16.09 -12.71 13.87
C LEU A 112 -14.90 -13.68 13.90
N ALA A 113 -14.34 -13.95 15.08
CA ALA A 113 -13.28 -14.91 15.26
C ALA A 113 -13.72 -16.33 14.88
N LEU A 114 -14.88 -16.76 15.39
CA LEU A 114 -15.45 -18.07 15.05
C LEU A 114 -15.72 -18.21 13.56
N PHE A 115 -16.37 -17.20 12.96
CA PHE A 115 -16.65 -17.19 11.52
C PHE A 115 -15.37 -17.25 10.68
N THR A 116 -14.37 -16.45 11.03
CA THR A 116 -13.09 -16.43 10.30
C THR A 116 -12.34 -17.77 10.43
N VAL A 117 -12.36 -18.40 11.61
CA VAL A 117 -11.75 -19.71 11.81
C VAL A 117 -12.46 -20.80 11.00
N LEU A 118 -13.80 -20.81 11.01
CA LEU A 118 -14.58 -21.83 10.31
C LEU A 118 -14.45 -21.75 8.78
N PHE A 119 -14.51 -20.55 8.23
CA PHE A 119 -14.53 -20.33 6.78
C PHE A 119 -13.16 -19.99 6.18
N GLY A 120 -12.27 -19.37 6.94
CA GLY A 120 -10.99 -18.88 6.44
C GLY A 120 -9.84 -19.89 6.51
N THR A 121 -9.96 -21.00 7.27
CA THR A 121 -8.84 -21.96 7.44
C THR A 121 -9.13 -23.35 6.87
N ARG A 122 -10.09 -23.46 5.97
CA ARG A 122 -10.58 -24.76 5.50
C ARG A 122 -9.57 -25.47 4.58
N ASN A 123 -8.87 -24.74 3.73
CA ASN A 123 -7.94 -25.29 2.74
C ASN A 123 -6.56 -24.65 2.84
N LEU A 124 -5.51 -25.48 2.69
CA LEU A 124 -4.10 -25.08 2.66
C LEU A 124 -3.44 -25.29 1.30
N ASN A 125 -4.21 -25.70 0.28
CA ASN A 125 -3.60 -25.92 -1.03
C ASN A 125 -3.08 -24.60 -1.57
N ALA A 126 -1.78 -24.53 -1.78
CA ALA A 126 -1.06 -23.37 -2.30
C ALA A 126 -1.57 -22.90 -3.67
N ASN A 127 -2.24 -23.77 -4.41
CA ASN A 127 -2.85 -23.48 -5.70
C ASN A 127 -4.35 -23.16 -5.61
N GLU A 128 -4.99 -23.32 -4.45
CA GLU A 128 -6.39 -22.92 -4.25
C GLU A 128 -6.41 -21.45 -3.84
N ARG A 129 -6.70 -20.61 -4.79
CA ARG A 129 -7.05 -19.21 -4.56
C ARG A 129 -8.38 -19.16 -3.83
N HIS A 130 -8.50 -18.15 -2.98
CA HIS A 130 -9.73 -17.95 -2.21
C HIS A 130 -10.82 -17.32 -3.09
N ASN A 131 -11.10 -17.89 -4.27
CA ASN A 131 -12.10 -17.37 -5.21
C ASN A 131 -13.44 -17.08 -4.53
N GLY A 132 -13.86 -17.92 -3.56
CA GLY A 132 -15.06 -17.68 -2.78
C GLY A 132 -14.99 -16.42 -1.93
N VAL A 133 -13.85 -16.11 -1.34
CA VAL A 133 -13.63 -14.87 -0.56
C VAL A 133 -13.64 -13.66 -1.49
N VAL A 134 -13.00 -13.75 -2.65
CA VAL A 134 -12.97 -12.66 -3.65
C VAL A 134 -14.39 -12.36 -4.17
N ILE A 135 -15.18 -13.39 -4.46
CA ILE A 135 -16.59 -13.24 -4.88
C ILE A 135 -17.42 -12.61 -3.74
N ALA A 136 -17.23 -13.05 -2.49
CA ALA A 136 -17.91 -12.48 -1.34
C ALA A 136 -17.60 -10.99 -1.17
N ILE A 137 -16.34 -10.58 -1.34
CA ILE A 137 -15.91 -9.17 -1.32
C ILE A 137 -16.58 -8.38 -2.45
N ALA A 138 -16.69 -8.96 -3.65
CA ALA A 138 -17.34 -8.30 -4.78
C ALA A 138 -18.84 -8.08 -4.54
N VAL A 139 -19.54 -9.09 -4.01
CA VAL A 139 -20.96 -8.97 -3.62
C VAL A 139 -21.15 -7.92 -2.53
N GLU A 140 -20.33 -7.96 -1.49
CA GLU A 140 -20.33 -6.95 -0.42
C GLU A 140 -20.15 -5.52 -0.97
N ALA A 141 -19.20 -5.33 -1.89
CA ALA A 141 -18.95 -4.02 -2.50
C ALA A 141 -20.20 -3.48 -3.23
N VAL A 142 -20.95 -4.35 -3.91
CA VAL A 142 -22.22 -3.98 -4.57
C VAL A 142 -23.29 -3.62 -3.53
N VAL A 143 -23.50 -4.46 -2.51
CA VAL A 143 -24.51 -4.23 -1.46
C VAL A 143 -24.26 -2.91 -0.74
N LYS A 144 -23.02 -2.65 -0.36
CA LYS A 144 -22.59 -1.40 0.29
C LYS A 144 -22.83 -0.17 -0.58
N LEU A 145 -22.50 -0.25 -1.88
CA LEU A 145 -22.74 0.82 -2.83
C LEU A 145 -24.22 1.11 -2.96
N VAL A 146 -25.05 0.08 -3.17
CA VAL A 146 -26.51 0.22 -3.29
C VAL A 146 -27.12 0.84 -2.03
N ALA A 147 -26.69 0.39 -0.85
CA ALA A 147 -27.17 0.93 0.41
C ALA A 147 -26.85 2.43 0.56
N LEU A 148 -25.60 2.82 0.29
CA LEU A 148 -25.17 4.22 0.41
C LEU A 148 -25.85 5.13 -0.62
N LEU A 149 -25.99 4.68 -1.89
CA LEU A 149 -26.70 5.40 -2.93
C LEU A 149 -28.19 5.56 -2.59
N ALA A 150 -28.83 4.50 -2.06
CA ALA A 150 -30.24 4.55 -1.66
C ALA A 150 -30.47 5.58 -0.54
N VAL A 151 -29.61 5.61 0.48
CA VAL A 151 -29.66 6.64 1.54
C VAL A 151 -29.39 8.02 0.96
N GLY A 152 -28.41 8.17 0.09
CA GLY A 152 -28.08 9.46 -0.52
C GLY A 152 -29.21 10.01 -1.38
N ILE A 153 -29.84 9.17 -2.20
CA ILE A 153 -31.02 9.54 -3.01
C ILE A 153 -32.17 9.95 -2.08
N PHE A 154 -32.44 9.18 -1.04
CA PHE A 154 -33.46 9.52 -0.05
C PHE A 154 -33.18 10.88 0.62
N VAL A 155 -31.94 11.14 1.02
CA VAL A 155 -31.56 12.40 1.67
C VAL A 155 -31.75 13.59 0.74
N VAL A 156 -31.31 13.51 -0.52
CA VAL A 156 -31.39 14.63 -1.47
C VAL A 156 -32.83 14.90 -1.90
N TRP A 157 -33.59 13.88 -2.28
CA TRP A 157 -34.94 14.08 -2.86
C TRP A 157 -36.07 13.85 -1.86
N GLY A 158 -35.85 13.05 -0.80
CA GLY A 158 -36.87 12.78 0.20
C GLY A 158 -36.85 13.75 1.39
N VAL A 159 -35.66 14.23 1.78
CA VAL A 159 -35.50 15.10 2.97
C VAL A 159 -35.20 16.56 2.56
N ALA A 160 -34.22 16.78 1.70
CA ALA A 160 -33.78 18.12 1.32
C ALA A 160 -34.67 18.79 0.25
N GLY A 161 -35.61 18.06 -0.39
CA GLY A 161 -36.54 18.63 -1.38
C GLY A 161 -36.02 18.68 -2.80
N GLY A 162 -34.77 18.27 -3.05
CA GLY A 162 -34.18 18.21 -4.39
C GLY A 162 -32.73 18.72 -4.44
N LEU A 163 -32.13 18.61 -5.64
CA LEU A 163 -30.73 18.96 -5.83
C LEU A 163 -30.45 20.47 -5.60
N SER A 164 -31.33 21.34 -6.04
CA SER A 164 -31.17 22.81 -5.88
C SER A 164 -31.18 23.23 -4.41
N GLU A 165 -32.14 22.69 -3.65
CA GLU A 165 -32.28 22.99 -2.22
C GLU A 165 -31.11 22.38 -1.45
N MET A 166 -30.68 21.15 -1.81
CA MET A 166 -29.50 20.53 -1.22
C MET A 166 -28.21 21.34 -1.42
N MET A 167 -28.01 21.93 -2.62
CA MET A 167 -26.87 22.82 -2.86
C MET A 167 -26.92 24.07 -1.98
N THR A 168 -28.09 24.64 -1.78
CA THR A 168 -28.26 25.79 -0.85
C THR A 168 -27.95 25.39 0.60
N HIS A 169 -28.36 24.19 1.04
CA HIS A 169 -28.00 23.69 2.36
C HIS A 169 -26.48 23.50 2.50
N ILE A 170 -25.80 22.97 1.47
CA ILE A 170 -24.34 22.78 1.49
C ILE A 170 -23.63 24.13 1.56
N ASP A 171 -24.02 25.11 0.74
CA ASP A 171 -23.39 26.44 0.68
C ASP A 171 -23.53 27.20 2.01
N ASN A 172 -24.63 27.01 2.74
CA ASN A 172 -24.87 27.61 4.04
C ASN A 172 -24.24 26.83 5.21
N SER A 173 -23.75 25.63 4.99
CA SER A 173 -23.14 24.77 6.03
C SER A 173 -21.67 25.12 6.27
N GLU A 174 -21.14 24.75 7.44
CA GLU A 174 -19.69 24.81 7.73
C GLU A 174 -18.86 23.97 6.74
N ILE A 175 -19.45 22.88 6.20
CA ILE A 175 -18.79 22.02 5.21
C ILE A 175 -18.61 22.76 3.89
N GLY A 176 -19.58 23.59 3.46
CA GLY A 176 -19.48 24.41 2.26
C GLY A 176 -18.44 25.54 2.37
N GLN A 177 -18.21 26.04 3.58
CA GLN A 177 -17.22 27.09 3.87
C GLN A 177 -15.82 26.55 4.18
N TRP A 178 -15.62 25.22 4.08
CA TRP A 178 -14.36 24.58 4.40
C TRP A 178 -13.19 25.08 3.53
N GLN A 179 -12.06 25.34 4.17
CA GLN A 179 -10.84 25.78 3.50
C GLN A 179 -9.80 24.66 3.46
N VAL A 180 -9.11 24.57 2.31
CA VAL A 180 -8.08 23.53 2.10
C VAL A 180 -6.83 23.84 2.92
N ASP A 181 -6.48 22.97 3.87
CA ASP A 181 -5.11 22.89 4.39
C ASP A 181 -4.27 22.02 3.44
N GLY A 182 -3.43 22.68 2.64
CA GLY A 182 -2.62 22.01 1.62
C GLY A 182 -1.64 20.98 2.19
N SER A 183 -1.12 21.22 3.42
CA SER A 183 -0.19 20.30 4.07
C SER A 183 -0.89 19.00 4.48
N ARG A 184 -2.04 19.15 5.11
CA ARG A 184 -2.87 18.03 5.58
C ARG A 184 -3.49 17.27 4.39
N TRP A 185 -3.98 17.97 3.36
CA TRP A 185 -4.49 17.36 2.13
C TRP A 185 -3.45 16.48 1.45
N THR A 186 -2.24 17.00 1.25
CA THR A 186 -1.14 16.26 0.62
C THR A 186 -0.73 15.06 1.44
N ALA A 187 -0.52 15.24 2.75
CA ALA A 187 -0.12 14.15 3.64
C ALA A 187 -1.15 13.02 3.67
N LEU A 188 -2.44 13.33 3.77
CA LEU A 188 -3.52 12.33 3.77
C LEU A 188 -3.66 11.61 2.41
N THR A 189 -3.48 12.32 1.30
CA THR A 189 -3.51 11.71 -0.04
C THR A 189 -2.35 10.74 -0.23
N VAL A 190 -1.13 11.13 0.14
CA VAL A 190 0.04 10.24 0.10
C VAL A 190 -0.14 9.05 1.04
N LEU A 191 -0.62 9.30 2.26
CA LEU A 191 -0.86 8.28 3.27
C LEU A 191 -1.90 7.24 2.80
N SER A 192 -3.01 7.68 2.23
CA SER A 192 -4.07 6.76 1.74
C SER A 192 -3.60 5.93 0.55
N GLY A 193 -2.80 6.52 -0.35
CA GLY A 193 -2.14 5.79 -1.44
C GLY A 193 -1.11 4.77 -0.94
N ALA A 194 -0.31 5.14 0.06
CA ALA A 194 0.64 4.23 0.71
C ALA A 194 -0.08 3.07 1.42
N ALA A 195 -1.14 3.37 2.17
CA ALA A 195 -1.95 2.37 2.85
C ALA A 195 -2.62 1.40 1.86
N PHE A 196 -3.09 1.89 0.71
CA PHE A 196 -3.66 1.06 -0.34
C PHE A 196 -2.67 0.00 -0.87
N LEU A 197 -1.39 0.32 -0.94
CA LEU A 197 -0.33 -0.61 -1.37
C LEU A 197 0.15 -1.53 -0.24
N CYS A 198 0.22 -1.03 0.98
CA CYS A 198 0.93 -1.66 2.10
C CYS A 198 0.03 -2.43 3.06
N LEU A 199 -1.29 -2.15 3.10
CA LEU A 199 -2.22 -2.91 3.95
C LEU A 199 -2.22 -4.40 3.55
N PRO A 200 -1.98 -5.34 4.48
CA PRO A 200 -1.92 -6.76 4.17
C PRO A 200 -3.14 -7.28 3.42
N ARG A 201 -4.34 -6.82 3.77
CA ARG A 201 -5.58 -7.19 3.08
C ARG A 201 -5.62 -6.69 1.62
N MET A 202 -5.14 -5.46 1.39
CA MET A 202 -5.12 -4.89 0.04
C MET A 202 -4.06 -5.57 -0.82
N PHE A 203 -2.89 -5.83 -0.23
CA PHE A 203 -1.83 -6.60 -0.86
C PHE A 203 -2.30 -8.01 -1.24
N GLN A 204 -3.06 -8.67 -0.36
CA GLN A 204 -3.65 -9.98 -0.65
C GLN A 204 -4.49 -9.94 -1.93
N VAL A 205 -5.42 -8.99 -2.04
CA VAL A 205 -6.34 -8.90 -3.19
C VAL A 205 -5.62 -8.42 -4.45
N LEU A 206 -4.76 -7.39 -4.34
CA LEU A 206 -4.11 -6.77 -5.51
C LEU A 206 -3.00 -7.62 -6.12
N VAL A 207 -2.24 -8.33 -5.28
CA VAL A 207 -1.01 -9.00 -5.69
C VAL A 207 -1.13 -10.53 -5.62
N VAL A 208 -1.57 -11.06 -4.47
CA VAL A 208 -1.57 -12.51 -4.22
C VAL A 208 -2.69 -13.22 -4.99
N GLU A 209 -3.92 -12.68 -4.94
CA GLU A 209 -5.09 -13.27 -5.62
C GLU A 209 -5.18 -12.86 -7.11
N ASN A 210 -4.31 -11.98 -7.59
CA ASN A 210 -4.35 -11.50 -8.97
C ASN A 210 -3.73 -12.52 -9.94
N ASP A 211 -4.55 -13.00 -10.89
CA ASP A 211 -4.18 -13.99 -11.89
C ASP A 211 -3.46 -13.44 -13.09
N ASP A 212 -3.86 -12.25 -13.52
CA ASP A 212 -3.34 -11.63 -14.74
C ASP A 212 -3.17 -10.12 -14.55
N GLU A 213 -2.00 -9.61 -14.93
CA GLU A 213 -1.74 -8.17 -14.91
C GLU A 213 -2.71 -7.37 -15.80
N ARG A 214 -3.38 -8.02 -16.78
CA ARG A 214 -4.41 -7.40 -17.63
C ARG A 214 -5.63 -6.95 -16.82
N HIS A 215 -5.94 -7.59 -15.70
CA HIS A 215 -7.03 -7.19 -14.81
C HIS A 215 -6.80 -5.77 -14.25
N LEU A 216 -5.56 -5.34 -14.09
CA LEU A 216 -5.22 -3.99 -13.65
C LEU A 216 -5.73 -2.92 -14.62
N HIS A 217 -5.76 -3.19 -15.91
CA HIS A 217 -6.26 -2.24 -16.91
C HIS A 217 -7.75 -1.92 -16.69
N ILE A 218 -8.58 -2.93 -16.41
CA ILE A 218 -10.00 -2.70 -16.10
C ILE A 218 -10.14 -2.04 -14.73
N ALA A 219 -9.42 -2.52 -13.73
CA ALA A 219 -9.47 -1.99 -12.38
C ALA A 219 -9.01 -0.52 -12.31
N SER A 220 -8.10 -0.08 -13.18
CA SER A 220 -7.53 1.27 -13.17
C SER A 220 -8.56 2.39 -13.41
N TRP A 221 -9.65 2.11 -14.11
CA TRP A 221 -10.75 3.05 -14.31
C TRP A 221 -12.01 2.69 -13.51
N ALA A 222 -12.32 1.38 -13.38
CA ALA A 222 -13.52 0.93 -12.68
C ALA A 222 -13.46 1.23 -11.18
N PHE A 223 -12.30 1.07 -10.55
CA PHE A 223 -12.14 1.33 -9.13
C PHE A 223 -12.26 2.82 -8.75
N PRO A 224 -11.61 3.78 -9.44
CA PRO A 224 -11.85 5.20 -9.22
C PRO A 224 -13.32 5.62 -9.42
N ILE A 225 -14.00 5.09 -10.43
CA ILE A 225 -15.44 5.36 -10.65
C ILE A 225 -16.26 4.81 -9.48
N TYR A 226 -15.98 3.60 -9.03
CA TYR A 226 -16.65 3.02 -7.86
C TYR A 226 -16.44 3.90 -6.60
N LEU A 227 -15.22 4.37 -6.34
CA LEU A 227 -14.93 5.26 -5.22
C LEU A 227 -15.62 6.62 -5.36
N MET A 228 -15.70 7.17 -6.57
CA MET A 228 -16.45 8.38 -6.86
C MET A 228 -17.95 8.20 -6.55
N MET A 229 -18.54 7.09 -6.97
CA MET A 229 -19.95 6.79 -6.66
C MET A 229 -20.17 6.63 -5.16
N MET A 230 -19.23 6.00 -4.43
CA MET A 230 -19.27 5.88 -2.97
C MET A 230 -19.16 7.23 -2.25
N SER A 231 -18.47 8.21 -2.83
CA SER A 231 -18.28 9.53 -2.23
C SER A 231 -19.40 10.53 -2.56
N LEU A 232 -20.21 10.27 -3.58
CA LEU A 232 -21.16 11.22 -4.18
C LEU A 232 -22.14 11.83 -3.16
N PHE A 233 -22.69 11.01 -2.27
CA PHE A 233 -23.67 11.45 -1.29
C PHE A 233 -23.13 11.65 0.13
N VAL A 234 -21.81 11.58 0.31
CA VAL A 234 -21.19 11.73 1.63
C VAL A 234 -21.45 13.11 2.23
N VAL A 235 -21.29 14.17 1.44
CA VAL A 235 -21.54 15.55 1.88
C VAL A 235 -23.03 15.80 2.12
N PRO A 236 -23.96 15.48 1.20
CA PRO A 236 -25.39 15.60 1.46
C PRO A 236 -25.84 14.94 2.75
N ILE A 237 -25.43 13.69 2.99
CA ILE A 237 -25.79 12.96 4.22
C ILE A 237 -25.18 13.63 5.46
N ALA A 238 -23.96 14.15 5.38
CA ALA A 238 -23.32 14.84 6.49
C ALA A 238 -24.03 16.15 6.85
N VAL A 239 -24.35 16.99 5.84
CA VAL A 239 -25.04 18.27 6.04
C VAL A 239 -26.42 18.06 6.63
N VAL A 240 -27.24 17.21 5.99
CA VAL A 240 -28.60 16.93 6.51
C VAL A 240 -28.55 16.28 7.90
N GLY A 241 -27.56 15.44 8.17
CA GLY A 241 -27.38 14.85 9.50
C GLY A 241 -27.06 15.89 10.58
N LEU A 242 -26.23 16.90 10.26
CA LEU A 242 -25.92 18.01 11.18
C LEU A 242 -27.13 18.94 11.40
N ASP A 243 -27.93 19.17 10.36
CA ASP A 243 -29.12 20.05 10.45
C ASP A 243 -30.31 19.39 11.16
N LEU A 244 -30.50 18.07 10.97
CA LEU A 244 -31.71 17.36 11.40
C LEU A 244 -31.60 16.71 12.77
N LEU A 245 -30.40 16.27 13.15
CA LEU A 245 -30.17 15.48 14.35
C LEU A 245 -29.66 16.36 15.51
N PRO A 246 -29.90 15.98 16.78
CA PRO A 246 -29.37 16.70 17.93
C PRO A 246 -27.85 16.85 17.87
N GLU A 247 -27.29 17.95 18.42
CA GLU A 247 -25.86 18.27 18.41
C GLU A 247 -24.95 17.17 18.99
N ASN A 248 -25.48 16.38 19.92
CA ASN A 248 -24.76 15.27 20.53
C ASN A 248 -24.80 13.95 19.72
N SER A 249 -25.43 13.95 18.53
CA SER A 249 -25.51 12.77 17.69
C SER A 249 -24.16 12.43 17.10
N ASN A 250 -23.81 11.13 17.07
CA ASN A 250 -22.54 10.68 16.51
C ASN A 250 -22.56 10.73 14.97
N PRO A 251 -21.76 11.61 14.33
CA PRO A 251 -21.77 11.75 12.87
C PRO A 251 -21.34 10.50 12.10
N ASP A 252 -20.63 9.57 12.72
CA ASP A 252 -20.23 8.30 12.08
C ASP A 252 -21.44 7.39 11.80
N LEU A 253 -22.58 7.67 12.44
CA LEU A 253 -23.82 6.89 12.37
C LEU A 253 -24.91 7.56 11.52
N PHE A 254 -24.68 8.74 10.94
CA PHE A 254 -25.69 9.51 10.18
C PHE A 254 -26.32 8.71 9.03
N VAL A 255 -25.58 7.78 8.43
CA VAL A 255 -26.10 6.89 7.38
C VAL A 255 -27.25 5.99 7.90
N LEU A 256 -27.27 5.71 9.23
CA LEU A 256 -28.32 4.92 9.90
C LEU A 256 -29.38 5.82 10.55
N THR A 257 -28.92 6.85 11.28
CA THR A 257 -29.78 7.67 12.12
C THR A 257 -30.67 8.65 11.34
N VAL A 258 -30.18 9.17 10.19
CA VAL A 258 -31.01 10.05 9.35
C VAL A 258 -32.23 9.31 8.77
N PRO A 259 -32.13 8.13 8.15
CA PRO A 259 -33.33 7.38 7.74
C PRO A 259 -34.25 7.00 8.90
N LEU A 260 -33.67 6.61 10.07
CA LEU A 260 -34.48 6.25 11.25
C LEU A 260 -35.27 7.43 11.79
N SER A 261 -34.69 8.63 11.87
CA SER A 261 -35.37 9.84 12.33
C SER A 261 -36.55 10.23 11.45
N GLN A 262 -36.54 9.82 10.17
CA GLN A 262 -37.60 10.03 9.20
C GLN A 262 -38.55 8.82 9.05
N GLY A 263 -38.50 7.86 9.97
CA GLY A 263 -39.39 6.69 9.98
C GLY A 263 -39.08 5.64 8.89
N GLN A 264 -37.95 5.76 8.19
CA GLN A 264 -37.54 4.85 7.09
C GLN A 264 -36.72 3.65 7.63
N GLY A 265 -37.32 2.83 8.49
CA GLY A 265 -36.65 1.69 9.11
C GLY A 265 -36.08 0.67 8.12
N GLY A 266 -36.76 0.44 6.98
CA GLY A 266 -36.26 -0.47 5.94
C GLY A 266 -34.95 0.02 5.30
N LEU A 267 -34.81 1.32 5.08
CA LEU A 267 -33.60 1.94 4.52
C LEU A 267 -32.44 1.90 5.55
N ALA A 268 -32.74 2.11 6.82
CA ALA A 268 -31.77 1.97 7.90
C ALA A 268 -31.25 0.53 8.04
N ILE A 269 -32.13 -0.48 7.93
CA ILE A 269 -31.73 -1.89 7.92
C ILE A 269 -30.83 -2.21 6.72
N LEU A 270 -31.20 -1.74 5.53
CA LEU A 270 -30.37 -1.91 4.32
C LEU A 270 -28.98 -1.31 4.51
N SER A 271 -28.91 -0.10 5.08
CA SER A 271 -27.66 0.60 5.38
C SER A 271 -26.84 -0.14 6.44
N PHE A 272 -27.49 -0.65 7.48
CA PHE A 272 -26.84 -1.50 8.49
C PHE A 272 -26.24 -2.77 7.86
N LEU A 273 -27.00 -3.48 7.01
CA LEU A 273 -26.51 -4.68 6.33
C LEU A 273 -25.29 -4.38 5.45
N GLY A 274 -25.32 -3.25 4.73
CA GLY A 274 -24.18 -2.80 3.92
C GLY A 274 -22.93 -2.50 4.77
N GLY A 275 -23.08 -1.78 5.87
CA GLY A 275 -22.01 -1.45 6.80
C GLY A 275 -21.47 -2.67 7.56
N PHE A 276 -22.36 -3.51 8.08
CA PHE A 276 -22.00 -4.75 8.78
C PHE A 276 -21.25 -5.73 7.88
N SER A 277 -21.76 -5.96 6.67
CA SER A 277 -21.11 -6.81 5.68
C SER A 277 -19.71 -6.31 5.36
N SER A 278 -19.56 -4.99 5.16
CA SER A 278 -18.27 -4.35 4.89
C SER A 278 -17.28 -4.52 6.04
N ALA A 279 -17.69 -4.21 7.26
CA ALA A 279 -16.82 -4.34 8.42
C ALA A 279 -16.38 -5.79 8.65
N THR A 280 -17.32 -6.73 8.51
CA THR A 280 -17.08 -8.17 8.69
C THR A 280 -16.07 -8.70 7.66
N SER A 281 -16.28 -8.40 6.38
CA SER A 281 -15.38 -8.78 5.29
C SER A 281 -13.98 -8.21 5.50
N MET A 282 -13.88 -6.94 5.90
CA MET A 282 -12.61 -6.29 6.18
C MET A 282 -11.82 -6.98 7.30
N VAL A 283 -12.47 -7.38 8.39
CA VAL A 283 -11.82 -8.13 9.48
C VAL A 283 -11.39 -9.50 9.00
N ILE A 284 -12.24 -10.23 8.29
CA ILE A 284 -11.93 -11.58 7.80
C ILE A 284 -10.69 -11.56 6.91
N VAL A 285 -10.66 -10.70 5.89
CA VAL A 285 -9.54 -10.64 4.95
C VAL A 285 -8.26 -10.16 5.63
N ALA A 286 -8.35 -9.15 6.50
CA ALA A 286 -7.18 -8.65 7.24
C ALA A 286 -6.60 -9.73 8.16
N THR A 287 -7.44 -10.43 8.91
CA THR A 287 -6.99 -11.49 9.83
C THR A 287 -6.48 -12.73 9.09
N LEU A 288 -7.05 -13.08 7.94
CA LEU A 288 -6.52 -14.15 7.09
C LEU A 288 -5.13 -13.81 6.54
N ALA A 289 -4.95 -12.61 5.99
CA ALA A 289 -3.65 -12.15 5.51
C ALA A 289 -2.60 -12.15 6.63
N LEU A 290 -2.94 -11.57 7.79
CA LEU A 290 -2.04 -11.53 8.94
C LEU A 290 -1.77 -12.93 9.52
N SER A 291 -2.76 -13.81 9.63
CA SER A 291 -2.56 -15.17 10.14
C SER A 291 -1.66 -16.00 9.23
N THR A 292 -1.72 -15.78 7.92
CA THR A 292 -0.79 -16.38 6.97
C THR A 292 0.64 -15.87 7.21
N MET A 293 0.82 -14.56 7.41
CA MET A 293 2.12 -13.97 7.74
C MET A 293 2.68 -14.53 9.06
N VAL A 294 1.88 -14.57 10.13
CA VAL A 294 2.31 -15.10 11.43
C VAL A 294 2.64 -16.59 11.34
N SER A 295 1.79 -17.39 10.70
CA SER A 295 2.04 -18.82 10.50
C SER A 295 3.35 -19.06 9.74
N ASN A 296 3.54 -18.38 8.60
CA ASN A 296 4.67 -18.64 7.70
C ASN A 296 6.00 -18.09 8.22
N HIS A 297 5.99 -16.91 8.85
CA HIS A 297 7.22 -16.19 9.19
C HIS A 297 7.57 -16.20 10.67
N VAL A 298 6.62 -16.53 11.56
CA VAL A 298 6.88 -16.62 13.00
C VAL A 298 6.79 -18.06 13.48
N VAL A 299 5.64 -18.72 13.29
CA VAL A 299 5.41 -20.05 13.87
C VAL A 299 6.24 -21.12 13.19
N MET A 300 6.26 -21.15 11.85
CA MET A 300 6.98 -22.18 11.11
C MET A 300 8.50 -22.17 11.35
N PRO A 301 9.22 -21.03 11.29
CA PRO A 301 10.64 -21.00 11.62
C PRO A 301 10.94 -21.42 13.06
N ILE A 302 10.11 -21.02 14.03
CA ILE A 302 10.27 -21.41 15.44
C ILE A 302 10.05 -22.92 15.58
N TRP A 303 8.98 -23.46 15.01
CA TRP A 303 8.69 -24.89 15.06
C TRP A 303 9.81 -25.73 14.45
N LEU A 304 10.36 -25.31 13.28
CA LEU A 304 11.49 -25.98 12.63
C LEU A 304 12.75 -25.94 13.49
N SER A 305 13.02 -24.85 14.20
CA SER A 305 14.20 -24.74 15.08
C SER A 305 14.15 -25.69 16.28
N PHE A 306 12.96 -26.04 16.76
CA PHE A 306 12.80 -27.00 17.89
C PHE A 306 12.92 -28.46 17.48
N GLN A 307 12.75 -28.80 16.20
CA GLN A 307 12.77 -30.21 15.75
C GLN A 307 14.17 -30.80 15.47
N GLY A 308 15.22 -29.97 15.53
CA GLY A 308 16.60 -30.42 15.36
C GLY A 308 16.96 -30.85 13.93
N HIS A 309 18.23 -31.26 13.73
CA HIS A 309 18.83 -31.51 12.41
C HIS A 309 18.48 -32.89 11.78
N GLY A 310 17.36 -33.49 12.14
CA GLY A 310 16.96 -34.78 11.58
C GLY A 310 15.97 -34.63 10.40
N ALA A 311 16.30 -35.16 9.23
CA ALA A 311 15.43 -35.24 8.06
C ALA A 311 14.12 -36.05 8.29
N THR A 312 13.97 -36.66 9.46
CA THR A 312 12.80 -37.43 9.89
C THR A 312 11.88 -36.57 10.77
N VAL A 313 11.37 -35.47 10.25
CA VAL A 313 10.26 -34.73 10.92
C VAL A 313 9.03 -35.63 10.88
N SER A 314 8.77 -36.38 11.93
CA SER A 314 7.57 -37.17 12.09
C SER A 314 6.40 -36.25 12.48
N GLY A 315 5.71 -35.67 11.49
CA GLY A 315 4.56 -34.84 11.74
C GLY A 315 3.98 -34.24 10.44
N ASP A 316 2.67 -34.14 10.38
CA ASP A 316 1.98 -33.48 9.28
C ASP A 316 2.10 -31.96 9.44
N VAL A 317 3.03 -31.34 8.69
CA VAL A 317 3.28 -29.88 8.67
C VAL A 317 1.98 -29.13 8.38
N ARG A 318 1.09 -29.72 7.59
CA ARG A 318 -0.20 -29.13 7.24
C ARG A 318 -1.06 -28.86 8.48
N ASN A 319 -1.15 -29.79 9.39
CA ASN A 319 -1.93 -29.63 10.62
C ASN A 319 -1.34 -28.54 11.53
N VAL A 320 -0.01 -28.44 11.59
CA VAL A 320 0.67 -27.38 12.34
C VAL A 320 0.37 -26.00 11.74
N VAL A 321 0.42 -25.86 10.43
CA VAL A 321 0.10 -24.60 9.74
C VAL A 321 -1.36 -24.21 9.96
N ILE A 322 -2.31 -25.15 9.84
CA ILE A 322 -3.74 -24.87 10.10
C ILE A 322 -3.95 -24.43 11.55
N PHE A 323 -3.36 -25.16 12.50
CA PHE A 323 -3.46 -24.82 13.91
C PHE A 323 -2.87 -23.43 14.20
N ALA A 324 -1.66 -23.16 13.67
CA ALA A 324 -1.01 -21.86 13.80
C ALA A 324 -1.88 -20.72 13.24
N ARG A 325 -2.49 -20.89 12.06
CA ARG A 325 -3.39 -19.90 11.48
C ARG A 325 -4.61 -19.65 12.34
N ARG A 326 -5.25 -20.71 12.88
CA ARG A 326 -6.43 -20.58 13.77
C ARG A 326 -6.10 -19.82 15.04
N VAL A 327 -5.00 -20.19 15.70
CA VAL A 327 -4.53 -19.49 16.91
C VAL A 327 -4.19 -18.04 16.59
N SER A 328 -3.51 -17.78 15.48
CA SER A 328 -3.16 -16.42 15.06
C SER A 328 -4.41 -15.56 14.82
N ILE A 329 -5.45 -16.08 14.18
CA ILE A 329 -6.73 -15.37 13.99
C ILE A 329 -7.31 -14.95 15.33
N LEU A 330 -7.39 -15.90 16.31
CA LEU A 330 -7.91 -15.61 17.63
C LEU A 330 -7.10 -14.53 18.35
N VAL A 331 -5.77 -14.63 18.31
CA VAL A 331 -4.87 -13.64 18.95
C VAL A 331 -5.01 -12.27 18.29
N ILE A 332 -5.04 -12.19 16.97
CA ILE A 332 -5.14 -10.91 16.24
C ILE A 332 -6.46 -10.22 16.52
N ILE A 333 -7.59 -10.95 16.54
CA ILE A 333 -8.90 -10.37 16.89
C ILE A 333 -8.94 -9.97 18.36
N ALA A 334 -8.33 -10.76 19.25
CA ALA A 334 -8.21 -10.42 20.68
C ALA A 334 -7.39 -9.14 20.89
N LEU A 335 -6.30 -8.94 20.14
CA LEU A 335 -5.53 -7.69 20.17
C LEU A 335 -6.35 -6.50 19.68
N GLY A 336 -7.13 -6.67 18.59
CA GLY A 336 -8.08 -5.65 18.12
C GLY A 336 -9.13 -5.30 19.16
N TYR A 337 -9.70 -6.30 19.83
CA TYR A 337 -10.65 -6.08 20.92
C TYR A 337 -10.00 -5.41 22.13
N LEU A 338 -8.78 -5.80 22.49
CA LEU A 338 -8.02 -5.16 23.57
C LEU A 338 -7.77 -3.68 23.27
N TYR A 339 -7.34 -3.36 22.05
CA TYR A 339 -7.17 -1.98 21.62
C TYR A 339 -8.47 -1.19 21.72
N TYR A 340 -9.59 -1.74 21.22
CA TYR A 340 -10.93 -1.15 21.35
C TYR A 340 -11.30 -0.85 22.80
N ARG A 341 -11.00 -1.77 23.71
CA ARG A 341 -11.26 -1.61 25.16
C ARG A 341 -10.42 -0.51 25.80
N VAL A 342 -9.13 -0.48 25.49
CA VAL A 342 -8.16 0.44 26.11
C VAL A 342 -8.30 1.86 25.56
N SER A 343 -8.63 2.01 24.25
CA SER A 343 -8.88 3.33 23.65
C SER A 343 -10.22 3.97 24.03
N GLY A 344 -11.01 3.31 24.87
CA GLY A 344 -12.26 3.85 25.41
C GLY A 344 -13.45 3.90 24.44
N GLY A 345 -13.28 3.47 23.17
CA GLY A 345 -14.35 3.38 22.17
C GLY A 345 -14.99 4.72 21.76
N SER A 346 -14.43 5.85 22.19
CA SER A 346 -14.99 7.20 21.98
C SER A 346 -14.33 7.96 20.82
N GLY A 347 -13.21 7.45 20.29
CA GLY A 347 -12.50 8.09 19.19
C GLY A 347 -13.30 8.07 17.88
N ALA A 348 -13.13 9.13 17.07
CA ALA A 348 -13.67 9.17 15.72
C ALA A 348 -13.14 7.99 14.90
N LEU A 349 -14.01 7.26 14.22
CA LEU A 349 -13.64 6.06 13.45
C LEU A 349 -12.52 6.34 12.45
N ALA A 350 -12.57 7.47 11.75
CA ALA A 350 -11.57 7.83 10.77
C ALA A 350 -10.18 8.06 11.40
N ALA A 351 -10.09 8.67 12.58
CA ALA A 351 -8.82 8.92 13.27
C ALA A 351 -8.11 7.61 13.61
N ILE A 352 -8.83 6.60 14.10
CA ILE A 352 -8.29 5.27 14.38
C ILE A 352 -7.77 4.60 13.10
N GLY A 353 -8.50 4.76 11.97
CA GLY A 353 -8.08 4.26 10.67
C GLY A 353 -6.76 4.89 10.20
N LEU A 354 -6.60 6.21 10.36
CA LEU A 354 -5.39 6.93 9.98
C LEU A 354 -4.15 6.48 10.77
N ILE A 355 -4.30 6.17 12.06
CA ILE A 355 -3.20 5.62 12.87
C ILE A 355 -2.67 4.32 12.26
N SER A 356 -3.57 3.42 11.88
CA SER A 356 -3.20 2.17 11.22
C SER A 356 -2.54 2.42 9.84
N PHE A 357 -3.05 3.38 9.07
CA PHE A 357 -2.48 3.73 7.76
C PHE A 357 -1.03 4.21 7.86
N ILE A 358 -0.71 5.04 8.87
CA ILE A 358 0.68 5.48 9.12
C ILE A 358 1.57 4.28 9.47
N GLY A 359 1.07 3.35 10.29
CA GLY A 359 1.82 2.16 10.69
C GLY A 359 2.19 1.26 9.51
N VAL A 360 1.24 0.96 8.62
CA VAL A 360 1.50 0.11 7.46
C VAL A 360 2.25 0.86 6.34
N ALA A 361 2.14 2.18 6.25
CA ALA A 361 2.90 2.98 5.30
C ALA A 361 4.42 2.87 5.52
N GLN A 362 4.86 2.42 6.70
CA GLN A 362 6.27 2.17 6.98
C GLN A 362 6.89 1.08 6.08
N PHE A 363 6.09 0.24 5.44
CA PHE A 363 6.59 -0.75 4.47
C PHE A 363 6.95 -0.13 3.11
N LEU A 364 6.41 1.06 2.80
CA LEU A 364 6.51 1.69 1.48
C LEU A 364 7.96 1.95 1.04
N PRO A 365 8.88 2.53 1.85
CA PRO A 365 10.24 2.79 1.42
C PRO A 365 11.00 1.51 1.05
N ALA A 366 10.89 0.47 1.87
CA ALA A 366 11.53 -0.83 1.59
C ALA A 366 10.90 -1.52 0.36
N MET A 367 9.59 -1.38 0.13
CA MET A 367 8.89 -1.95 -1.01
C MET A 367 9.25 -1.23 -2.32
N ILE A 368 9.20 0.10 -2.35
CA ILE A 368 9.58 0.90 -3.53
C ILE A 368 11.07 0.69 -3.84
N GLY A 369 11.93 0.84 -2.83
CA GLY A 369 13.37 0.60 -3.01
C GLY A 369 13.66 -0.81 -3.47
N GLY A 370 12.93 -1.80 -2.96
CA GLY A 370 13.06 -3.20 -3.39
C GLY A 370 12.75 -3.42 -4.88
N ILE A 371 11.77 -2.71 -5.42
CA ILE A 371 11.29 -2.86 -6.80
C ILE A 371 12.13 -2.04 -7.80
N PHE A 372 12.66 -0.88 -7.39
CA PHE A 372 13.31 0.05 -8.31
C PHE A 372 14.81 0.24 -8.08
N TRP A 373 15.34 -0.06 -6.89
CA TRP A 373 16.73 0.18 -6.55
C TRP A 373 17.50 -1.11 -6.26
N ARG A 374 18.49 -1.45 -7.12
CA ARG A 374 19.33 -2.64 -6.97
C ARG A 374 20.22 -2.58 -5.72
N GLY A 375 20.67 -1.39 -5.32
CA GLY A 375 21.59 -1.16 -4.21
C GLY A 375 20.97 -1.31 -2.83
N GLY A 376 19.64 -1.49 -2.73
CA GLY A 376 18.96 -1.70 -1.44
C GLY A 376 19.42 -2.98 -0.76
N THR A 377 19.82 -2.87 0.53
CA THR A 377 20.33 -3.98 1.33
C THR A 377 19.37 -4.41 2.43
N ARG A 378 19.56 -5.62 2.96
CA ARG A 378 18.82 -6.12 4.12
C ARG A 378 19.01 -5.22 5.35
N VAL A 379 20.24 -4.73 5.58
CA VAL A 379 20.52 -3.84 6.71
C VAL A 379 19.77 -2.53 6.57
N GLY A 380 19.80 -1.94 5.35
CA GLY A 380 19.03 -0.73 5.06
C GLY A 380 17.53 -0.92 5.28
N ALA A 381 16.95 -2.02 4.79
CA ALA A 381 15.53 -2.32 4.99
C ALA A 381 15.18 -2.47 6.48
N LEU A 382 16.00 -3.18 7.26
CA LEU A 382 15.78 -3.34 8.70
C LEU A 382 15.90 -2.01 9.45
N THR A 383 16.93 -1.21 9.19
CA THR A 383 17.14 0.08 9.88
C THR A 383 16.01 1.05 9.56
N GLY A 384 15.63 1.18 8.29
CA GLY A 384 14.51 2.04 7.89
C GLY A 384 13.21 1.64 8.56
N LEU A 385 12.84 0.37 8.46
CA LEU A 385 11.61 -0.16 9.06
C LEU A 385 11.58 0.04 10.59
N LEU A 386 12.64 -0.34 11.30
CA LEU A 386 12.67 -0.23 12.76
C LEU A 386 12.62 1.22 13.24
N VAL A 387 13.38 2.12 12.60
CA VAL A 387 13.37 3.54 12.95
C VAL A 387 12.00 4.16 12.66
N GLY A 388 11.46 3.97 11.45
CA GLY A 388 10.16 4.52 11.08
C GLY A 388 9.03 4.01 11.97
N PHE A 389 9.05 2.72 12.29
CA PHE A 389 8.05 2.10 13.16
C PHE A 389 8.15 2.59 14.61
N ALA A 390 9.35 2.75 15.15
CA ALA A 390 9.56 3.30 16.49
C ALA A 390 9.03 4.74 16.58
N ILE A 391 9.29 5.57 15.57
CA ILE A 391 8.76 6.93 15.50
C ILE A 391 7.23 6.92 15.38
N TRP A 392 6.65 6.06 14.55
CA TRP A 392 5.20 5.92 14.45
C TRP A 392 4.56 5.49 15.77
N ILE A 393 5.12 4.49 16.46
CA ILE A 393 4.63 4.08 17.78
C ILE A 393 4.62 5.27 18.72
N TYR A 394 5.73 6.01 18.78
CA TYR A 394 5.91 7.11 19.71
C TYR A 394 5.02 8.32 19.40
N THR A 395 4.89 8.70 18.12
CA THR A 395 4.18 9.92 17.71
C THR A 395 2.69 9.74 17.47
N SER A 396 2.23 8.51 17.18
CA SER A 396 0.85 8.25 16.77
C SER A 396 0.17 7.16 17.60
N LEU A 397 0.76 5.95 17.69
CA LEU A 397 0.10 4.82 18.35
C LEU A 397 -0.04 5.02 19.87
N LEU A 398 1.01 5.39 20.57
CA LEU A 398 0.96 5.58 22.03
C LEU A 398 0.05 6.75 22.45
N PRO A 399 0.08 7.92 21.79
CA PRO A 399 -0.86 9.00 22.09
C PRO A 399 -2.34 8.65 21.82
N SER A 400 -2.60 7.69 20.91
CA SER A 400 -3.98 7.29 20.56
C SER A 400 -4.78 6.64 21.68
N PHE A 401 -4.11 6.13 22.70
CA PHE A 401 -4.78 5.58 23.88
C PHE A 401 -5.35 6.64 24.82
N GLY A 402 -5.02 7.91 24.59
CA GLY A 402 -5.43 9.03 25.43
C GLY A 402 -4.44 9.36 26.55
N PRO A 403 -4.62 10.53 27.18
CA PRO A 403 -3.77 10.96 28.29
C PRO A 403 -3.99 10.04 29.50
N ASP A 404 -2.91 9.79 30.23
CA ASP A 404 -2.85 9.01 31.47
C ASP A 404 -3.27 7.53 31.37
N VAL A 405 -3.45 6.99 30.16
CA VAL A 405 -3.68 5.56 29.93
C VAL A 405 -2.36 4.82 29.72
N VAL A 406 -1.56 5.24 28.73
CA VAL A 406 -0.24 4.66 28.42
C VAL A 406 0.86 5.70 28.61
N LEU A 407 0.62 6.93 28.16
CA LEU A 407 1.52 8.07 28.35
C LEU A 407 0.88 9.06 29.32
N SER A 408 1.68 9.57 30.26
CA SER A 408 1.19 10.60 31.18
C SER A 408 0.92 11.91 30.43
N SER A 409 -0.04 12.70 30.89
CA SER A 409 -0.34 14.03 30.37
C SER A 409 0.90 14.94 30.38
N THR A 410 1.72 14.84 31.43
CA THR A 410 3.00 15.58 31.53
C THR A 410 3.99 15.21 30.43
N LEU A 411 4.07 13.94 30.03
CA LEU A 411 4.94 13.51 28.94
C LEU A 411 4.44 14.01 27.58
N LEU A 412 3.14 14.03 27.37
CA LEU A 412 2.54 14.56 26.14
C LEU A 412 2.77 16.07 25.99
N GLU A 413 2.70 16.82 27.09
CA GLU A 413 2.83 18.29 27.09
C GLU A 413 4.27 18.78 27.18
N GLN A 414 5.13 18.13 27.97
CA GLN A 414 6.48 18.62 28.29
C GLN A 414 7.58 17.75 27.61
N GLY A 415 7.23 16.55 27.14
CA GLY A 415 8.17 15.57 26.63
C GLY A 415 8.85 14.73 27.71
N PRO A 416 9.53 13.64 27.34
CA PRO A 416 10.26 12.78 28.26
C PRO A 416 11.35 13.60 28.97
N PHE A 417 11.45 13.39 30.28
CA PHE A 417 12.41 14.11 31.14
C PHE A 417 12.32 15.65 31.09
N GLY A 418 11.17 16.21 30.67
CA GLY A 418 10.99 17.66 30.51
C GLY A 418 11.66 18.23 29.24
N ILE A 419 12.10 17.38 28.32
CA ILE A 419 12.79 17.80 27.10
C ILE A 419 11.73 18.12 26.02
N GLY A 420 11.40 19.40 25.86
CA GLY A 420 10.30 19.84 24.99
C GLY A 420 10.45 19.51 23.50
N TRP A 421 11.66 19.33 22.99
CA TRP A 421 11.88 18.95 21.59
C TRP A 421 11.69 17.44 21.32
N LEU A 422 11.47 16.62 22.37
CA LEU A 422 11.11 15.21 22.26
C LEU A 422 9.61 14.95 22.45
N ARG A 423 8.76 15.99 22.47
CA ARG A 423 7.31 15.77 22.59
C ARG A 423 6.78 14.89 21.45
N PRO A 424 5.90 13.91 21.73
CA PRO A 424 5.38 13.01 20.70
C PRO A 424 4.72 13.71 19.52
N GLN A 425 3.94 14.78 19.79
CA GLN A 425 3.21 15.56 18.77
C GLN A 425 3.92 16.86 18.34
N ALA A 426 5.15 17.10 18.82
CA ALA A 426 5.98 18.25 18.45
C ALA A 426 7.47 17.87 18.45
N LEU A 427 7.81 16.74 17.84
CA LEU A 427 9.17 16.21 17.76
C LEU A 427 10.09 17.22 17.06
N PHE A 428 11.34 17.31 17.53
CA PHE A 428 12.34 18.29 17.09
C PHE A 428 11.94 19.76 17.30
N GLY A 429 10.96 20.03 18.19
CA GLY A 429 10.52 21.38 18.53
C GLY A 429 9.61 22.06 17.51
N ILE A 430 9.20 21.34 16.45
CA ILE A 430 8.30 21.87 15.43
C ILE A 430 6.87 21.82 15.96
N LYS A 431 6.29 23.01 16.17
CA LYS A 431 4.94 23.22 16.69
C LYS A 431 4.01 23.71 15.57
N GLY A 432 2.70 23.53 15.73
CA GLY A 432 1.70 24.07 14.80
C GLY A 432 1.42 23.21 13.58
N ILE A 433 2.05 22.05 13.46
CA ILE A 433 1.70 21.03 12.44
C ILE A 433 0.64 20.10 13.04
N ASP A 434 -0.34 19.75 12.23
CA ASP A 434 -1.35 18.73 12.60
C ASP A 434 -0.66 17.44 13.07
N PRO A 435 -1.12 16.81 14.17
CA PRO A 435 -0.48 15.60 14.72
C PRO A 435 -0.36 14.44 13.72
N THR A 436 -1.34 14.28 12.82
CA THR A 436 -1.32 13.24 11.79
C THR A 436 -0.24 13.53 10.75
N VAL A 437 -0.19 14.79 10.27
CA VAL A 437 0.84 15.25 9.30
C VAL A 437 2.23 15.10 9.90
N HIS A 438 2.39 15.50 11.17
CA HIS A 438 3.63 15.40 11.92
C HIS A 438 4.11 13.92 12.01
N ALA A 439 3.21 13.01 12.37
CA ALA A 439 3.54 11.59 12.48
C ALA A 439 3.92 10.97 11.11
N VAL A 440 3.16 11.29 10.05
CA VAL A 440 3.46 10.85 8.67
C VAL A 440 4.82 11.37 8.22
N LEU A 441 5.06 12.67 8.36
CA LEU A 441 6.29 13.32 7.92
C LEU A 441 7.52 12.66 8.56
N TRP A 442 7.58 12.65 9.90
CA TRP A 442 8.78 12.20 10.60
C TRP A 442 8.99 10.69 10.50
N SER A 443 7.93 9.89 10.60
CA SER A 443 8.08 8.44 10.51
C SER A 443 8.55 7.99 9.12
N LEU A 444 7.97 8.53 8.02
CA LEU A 444 8.38 8.17 6.67
C LEU A 444 9.72 8.78 6.27
N LEU A 445 10.02 10.02 6.69
CA LEU A 445 11.30 10.67 6.42
C LEU A 445 12.46 9.90 7.07
N LEU A 446 12.34 9.58 8.36
CA LEU A 446 13.37 8.86 9.09
C LEU A 446 13.49 7.40 8.65
N ASN A 447 12.36 6.75 8.29
CA ASN A 447 12.36 5.44 7.66
C ASN A 447 13.14 5.45 6.35
N THR A 448 12.79 6.36 5.43
CA THR A 448 13.44 6.46 4.12
C THR A 448 14.92 6.80 4.27
N SER A 449 15.26 7.72 5.16
CA SER A 449 16.66 8.07 5.46
C SER A 449 17.43 6.90 6.05
N GLY A 450 16.83 6.18 7.00
CA GLY A 450 17.42 4.96 7.59
C GLY A 450 17.63 3.85 6.55
N PHE A 451 16.66 3.67 5.64
CA PHE A 451 16.76 2.72 4.53
C PHE A 451 17.91 3.08 3.57
N ILE A 452 17.99 4.34 3.14
CA ILE A 452 19.04 4.80 2.22
C ILE A 452 20.41 4.74 2.89
N LEU A 453 20.58 5.35 4.07
CA LEU A 453 21.86 5.38 4.78
C LEU A 453 22.34 3.97 5.16
N GLY A 454 21.44 3.14 5.69
CA GLY A 454 21.76 1.75 6.02
C GLY A 454 22.18 0.94 4.79
N SER A 455 21.57 1.21 3.62
CA SER A 455 21.95 0.54 2.37
C SER A 455 23.28 1.05 1.81
N LEU A 456 23.60 2.33 1.97
CA LEU A 456 24.88 2.90 1.51
C LEU A 456 26.08 2.45 2.36
N ILE A 457 25.88 2.27 3.67
CA ILE A 457 26.92 1.85 4.61
C ILE A 457 27.17 0.33 4.55
N SER A 458 26.17 -0.46 4.17
CA SER A 458 26.27 -1.92 4.16
C SER A 458 26.50 -2.48 2.74
N PHE A 459 27.27 -3.57 2.66
CA PHE A 459 27.46 -4.28 1.40
C PHE A 459 26.42 -5.38 1.23
N PRO A 460 25.71 -5.45 0.08
CA PRO A 460 24.74 -6.49 -0.19
C PRO A 460 25.43 -7.86 -0.33
N LYS A 461 24.86 -8.88 0.31
CA LYS A 461 25.30 -10.27 0.15
C LYS A 461 25.04 -10.76 -1.28
N PRO A 462 25.74 -11.81 -1.76
CA PRO A 462 25.52 -12.35 -3.11
C PRO A 462 24.07 -12.64 -3.44
N LEU A 463 23.33 -13.28 -2.52
CA LEU A 463 21.90 -13.56 -2.69
C LEU A 463 21.04 -12.28 -2.77
N GLU A 464 21.38 -11.24 -2.01
CA GLU A 464 20.69 -9.94 -2.08
C GLU A 464 20.88 -9.25 -3.45
N ARG A 465 22.09 -9.37 -4.04
CA ARG A 465 22.39 -8.85 -5.38
C ARG A 465 21.58 -9.59 -6.45
N LEU A 466 21.55 -10.92 -6.39
CA LEU A 466 20.77 -11.73 -7.32
C LEU A 466 19.28 -11.40 -7.25
N GLN A 467 18.71 -11.38 -6.05
CA GLN A 467 17.32 -11.00 -5.84
C GLN A 467 17.04 -9.56 -6.30
N GLY A 468 17.97 -8.65 -6.03
CA GLY A 468 17.89 -7.27 -6.49
C GLY A 468 17.79 -7.15 -8.01
N ALA A 469 18.61 -7.89 -8.75
CA ALA A 469 18.55 -7.93 -10.20
C ALA A 469 17.23 -8.51 -10.72
N GLN A 470 16.76 -9.64 -10.14
CA GLN A 470 15.49 -10.28 -10.51
C GLN A 470 14.27 -9.37 -10.28
N PHE A 471 14.23 -8.63 -9.16
CA PHE A 471 13.12 -7.73 -8.85
C PHE A 471 13.12 -6.48 -9.73
N VAL A 472 14.30 -5.87 -9.90
CA VAL A 472 14.42 -4.63 -10.69
C VAL A 472 14.20 -4.90 -12.18
N ASN A 473 14.69 -6.03 -12.70
CA ASN A 473 14.61 -6.39 -14.11
C ASN A 473 13.55 -7.46 -14.41
N VAL A 474 12.48 -7.52 -13.64
CA VAL A 474 11.43 -8.56 -13.78
C VAL A 474 10.82 -8.66 -15.19
N PHE A 475 10.90 -7.61 -16.00
CA PHE A 475 10.43 -7.63 -17.40
C PHE A 475 11.48 -8.16 -18.40
N ALA A 476 12.77 -8.05 -18.06
CA ALA A 476 13.88 -8.48 -18.92
C ALA A 476 14.28 -9.95 -18.66
N HIS A 477 14.16 -10.40 -17.40
CA HIS A 477 14.50 -11.76 -17.01
C HIS A 477 13.28 -12.69 -17.06
N SER A 478 12.97 -13.22 -18.23
CA SER A 478 12.17 -14.44 -18.37
C SER A 478 13.04 -15.70 -18.32
N GLY A 479 14.34 -15.57 -18.13
CA GLY A 479 15.36 -16.62 -18.18
C GLY A 479 16.03 -16.86 -16.82
N HIS A 480 16.26 -18.04 -16.55
CA HIS A 480 16.78 -18.86 -15.45
C HIS A 480 18.05 -18.30 -14.76
N ALA A 481 17.90 -17.49 -13.73
CA ALA A 481 19.01 -17.27 -12.79
C ALA A 481 18.91 -18.32 -11.65
N HIS A 482 19.91 -19.16 -11.52
CA HIS A 482 19.96 -20.27 -10.59
C HIS A 482 20.46 -19.81 -9.22
N GLY A 483 19.63 -19.93 -8.19
CA GLY A 483 20.03 -19.60 -6.80
C GLY A 483 20.74 -20.75 -6.08
N TRP A 484 20.93 -21.91 -6.73
CA TRP A 484 21.47 -23.12 -6.13
C TRP A 484 22.68 -23.63 -6.93
N SER A 485 23.78 -23.96 -6.25
CA SER A 485 24.95 -24.62 -6.85
C SER A 485 25.00 -26.05 -6.37
N GLY A 486 25.14 -27.01 -7.29
CA GLY A 486 25.34 -28.45 -7.10
C GLY A 486 24.77 -29.08 -5.82
N SER A 487 23.95 -30.08 -5.92
CA SER A 487 23.19 -30.62 -4.79
C SER A 487 23.83 -31.90 -4.22
N ALA A 488 24.03 -31.92 -2.91
CA ALA A 488 24.21 -33.15 -2.15
C ALA A 488 22.88 -33.77 -1.69
N ALA A 489 21.75 -33.13 -1.99
CA ALA A 489 20.43 -33.60 -1.58
C ALA A 489 19.99 -34.80 -2.41
N GLN A 490 19.39 -35.79 -1.74
CA GLN A 490 18.78 -36.93 -2.41
C GLN A 490 17.37 -36.53 -2.87
N SER A 491 16.98 -36.92 -4.10
CA SER A 491 15.65 -36.63 -4.64
C SER A 491 14.52 -37.20 -3.80
N GLU A 492 14.79 -38.29 -3.07
CA GLU A 492 13.85 -38.93 -2.15
C GLU A 492 13.52 -38.01 -0.96
N ASP A 493 14.53 -37.38 -0.34
CA ASP A 493 14.33 -36.43 0.77
C ASP A 493 13.57 -35.19 0.33
N LEU A 494 13.88 -34.66 -0.86
CA LEU A 494 13.16 -33.56 -1.48
C LEU A 494 11.69 -33.94 -1.76
N MET A 495 11.44 -35.17 -2.24
CA MET A 495 10.10 -35.66 -2.49
C MET A 495 9.29 -35.78 -1.20
N VAL A 496 9.88 -36.36 -0.14
CA VAL A 496 9.24 -36.49 1.16
C VAL A 496 8.91 -35.11 1.75
N MET A 497 9.83 -34.16 1.66
CA MET A 497 9.59 -32.79 2.12
C MET A 497 8.48 -32.10 1.30
N ALA A 498 8.55 -32.22 -0.02
CA ALA A 498 7.52 -31.63 -0.90
C ALA A 498 6.13 -32.25 -0.65
N GLN A 499 6.05 -33.58 -0.45
CA GLN A 499 4.77 -34.24 -0.11
C GLN A 499 4.16 -33.73 1.19
N ARG A 500 4.98 -33.43 2.20
CA ARG A 500 4.51 -32.93 3.50
C ARG A 500 3.95 -31.50 3.43
N ILE A 501 4.45 -30.70 2.50
CA ILE A 501 4.08 -29.27 2.38
C ILE A 501 3.01 -29.05 1.32
N LEU A 502 3.21 -29.63 0.13
CA LEU A 502 2.30 -29.47 -1.01
C LEU A 502 1.16 -30.51 -1.01
N GLY A 503 1.34 -31.61 -0.25
CA GLY A 503 0.47 -32.78 -0.33
C GLY A 503 0.96 -33.81 -1.35
N GLY A 504 0.60 -35.09 -1.14
CA GLY A 504 1.07 -36.21 -1.98
C GLY A 504 0.80 -36.03 -3.48
N PRO A 505 -0.43 -35.75 -3.91
CA PRO A 505 -0.79 -35.62 -5.33
C PRO A 505 -0.02 -34.50 -6.06
N GLU A 506 0.13 -33.33 -5.45
CA GLU A 506 0.78 -32.17 -6.10
C GLU A 506 2.30 -32.36 -6.14
N ALA A 507 2.90 -32.88 -5.09
CA ALA A 507 4.32 -33.23 -5.10
C ALA A 507 4.63 -34.27 -6.16
N GLN A 508 3.82 -35.33 -6.27
CA GLN A 508 3.98 -36.36 -7.32
C GLN A 508 3.87 -35.78 -8.73
N LYS A 509 2.92 -34.89 -8.96
CA LYS A 509 2.78 -34.18 -10.23
C LYS A 509 4.03 -33.37 -10.59
N LEU A 510 4.55 -32.61 -9.63
CA LEU A 510 5.73 -31.78 -9.80
C LEU A 510 6.95 -32.62 -10.18
N PHE A 511 7.21 -33.69 -9.40
CA PHE A 511 8.36 -34.57 -9.60
C PHE A 511 8.25 -35.39 -10.89
N ARG A 512 7.06 -35.92 -11.21
CA ARG A 512 6.83 -36.66 -12.48
C ARG A 512 7.04 -35.77 -13.70
N ARG A 513 6.53 -34.54 -13.66
CA ARG A 513 6.71 -33.58 -14.75
C ARG A 513 8.18 -33.25 -14.98
N GLU A 514 8.94 -33.11 -13.87
CA GLU A 514 10.37 -32.85 -13.97
C GLU A 514 11.16 -34.04 -14.46
N ALA A 515 10.86 -35.26 -13.98
CA ALA A 515 11.48 -36.48 -14.47
C ALA A 515 11.29 -36.65 -15.97
N GLN A 516 10.08 -36.37 -16.47
CA GLN A 516 9.77 -36.37 -17.91
C GLN A 516 10.58 -35.31 -18.68
N ASN A 517 10.73 -34.09 -18.13
CA ASN A 517 11.53 -33.04 -18.75
C ASN A 517 13.03 -33.40 -18.82
N GLN A 518 13.52 -34.17 -17.85
CA GLN A 518 14.92 -34.69 -17.81
C GLN A 518 15.11 -35.96 -18.64
N GLY A 519 14.05 -36.49 -19.25
CA GLY A 519 14.10 -37.72 -20.07
C GLY A 519 14.23 -39.03 -19.25
N HIS A 520 13.86 -38.98 -17.97
CA HIS A 520 13.89 -40.15 -17.10
C HIS A 520 12.50 -40.80 -17.02
N ASP A 521 12.42 -42.07 -17.27
CA ASP A 521 11.19 -42.89 -17.09
C ASP A 521 10.86 -43.13 -15.60
N ARG A 522 11.69 -42.65 -14.67
CA ARG A 522 11.53 -42.82 -13.22
C ARG A 522 10.80 -41.61 -12.60
N TYR A 523 10.12 -41.85 -11.46
CA TYR A 523 9.36 -40.85 -10.74
C TYR A 523 10.22 -39.76 -10.04
N LEU A 524 11.52 -40.01 -9.90
CA LEU A 524 12.44 -39.12 -9.18
C LEU A 524 13.40 -38.47 -10.17
N PRO A 525 13.30 -37.15 -10.39
CA PRO A 525 14.24 -36.39 -11.21
C PRO A 525 15.56 -36.19 -10.48
N GLU A 526 16.62 -35.89 -11.20
CA GLU A 526 17.87 -35.44 -10.59
C GLU A 526 17.69 -34.06 -9.94
N PRO A 527 18.29 -33.83 -8.74
CA PRO A 527 18.18 -32.56 -8.03
C PRO A 527 19.05 -31.48 -8.66
N THR A 528 18.72 -31.08 -9.87
CA THR A 528 19.38 -29.98 -10.57
C THR A 528 19.08 -28.63 -9.88
N PRO A 529 19.95 -27.61 -10.01
CA PRO A 529 19.68 -26.26 -9.48
C PRO A 529 18.34 -25.70 -9.93
N ASP A 530 17.95 -25.91 -11.20
CA ASP A 530 16.65 -25.52 -11.75
C ASP A 530 15.48 -26.19 -11.06
N PHE A 531 15.61 -27.49 -10.80
CA PHE A 531 14.60 -28.26 -10.10
C PHE A 531 14.46 -27.84 -8.64
N LEU A 532 15.58 -27.63 -7.94
CA LEU A 532 15.59 -27.10 -6.57
C LEU A 532 14.89 -25.75 -6.47
N GLN A 533 15.16 -24.84 -7.39
CA GLN A 533 14.50 -23.53 -7.45
C GLN A 533 12.99 -23.68 -7.74
N ARG A 534 12.61 -24.65 -8.55
CA ARG A 534 11.22 -24.91 -8.87
C ARG A 534 10.47 -25.48 -7.66
N VAL A 535 11.07 -26.44 -6.95
CA VAL A 535 10.54 -26.99 -5.69
C VAL A 535 10.44 -25.89 -4.63
N GLU A 536 11.47 -25.06 -4.47
CA GLU A 536 11.46 -23.92 -3.57
C GLU A 536 10.30 -22.97 -3.86
N ARG A 537 10.10 -22.64 -5.14
CA ARG A 537 9.02 -21.75 -5.59
C ARG A 537 7.63 -22.33 -5.32
N GLU A 538 7.43 -23.62 -5.56
CA GLU A 538 6.16 -24.29 -5.25
C GLU A 538 5.88 -24.34 -3.75
N MET A 539 6.90 -24.66 -2.94
CA MET A 539 6.77 -24.66 -1.49
C MET A 539 6.57 -23.26 -0.90
N SER A 540 7.16 -22.23 -1.51
CA SER A 540 7.03 -20.84 -1.06
C SER A 540 5.58 -20.37 -1.00
N ALA A 541 4.74 -20.85 -1.92
CA ALA A 541 3.32 -20.54 -1.93
C ALA A 541 2.56 -21.08 -0.69
N SER A 542 3.09 -22.11 -0.02
CA SER A 542 2.46 -22.71 1.18
C SER A 542 3.02 -22.21 2.50
N VAL A 543 4.36 -22.04 2.57
CA VAL A 543 5.08 -21.75 3.83
C VAL A 543 5.85 -20.43 3.80
N GLY A 544 5.79 -19.69 2.69
CA GLY A 544 6.53 -18.45 2.47
C GLY A 544 7.96 -18.68 1.95
N ALA A 545 8.49 -17.70 1.21
CA ALA A 545 9.75 -17.85 0.48
C ALA A 545 10.96 -18.03 1.42
N ALA A 546 11.01 -17.30 2.53
CA ALA A 546 12.10 -17.40 3.49
C ALA A 546 12.14 -18.77 4.18
N THR A 547 10.98 -19.31 4.55
CA THR A 547 10.85 -20.63 5.20
C THR A 547 11.15 -21.76 4.21
N ALA A 548 10.61 -21.71 2.98
CA ALA A 548 10.91 -22.68 1.93
C ALA A 548 12.40 -22.73 1.61
N HIS A 549 13.04 -21.56 1.50
CA HIS A 549 14.49 -21.46 1.30
C HIS A 549 15.30 -22.10 2.44
N ALA A 550 14.91 -21.82 3.69
CA ALA A 550 15.56 -22.41 4.86
C ALA A 550 15.44 -23.94 4.88
N MET A 551 14.26 -24.48 4.54
CA MET A 551 14.00 -25.92 4.51
C MET A 551 14.84 -26.63 3.44
N ILE A 552 14.89 -26.09 2.23
CA ILE A 552 15.72 -26.67 1.16
C ILE A 552 17.22 -26.53 1.51
N SER A 553 17.64 -25.39 2.09
CA SER A 553 19.02 -25.18 2.53
C SER A 553 19.51 -26.24 3.53
N GLN A 554 18.63 -26.70 4.41
CA GLN A 554 18.95 -27.77 5.37
C GLN A 554 19.21 -29.11 4.67
N LEU A 555 18.49 -29.43 3.58
CA LEU A 555 18.69 -30.68 2.84
C LEU A 555 19.90 -30.62 1.90
N VAL A 556 20.16 -29.47 1.30
CA VAL A 556 21.24 -29.28 0.32
C VAL A 556 22.60 -29.03 0.97
N GLY A 557 22.65 -28.79 2.30
CA GLY A 557 23.90 -28.57 3.03
C GLY A 557 24.43 -27.13 2.93
N GLY A 558 23.59 -26.18 2.60
CA GLY A 558 23.91 -24.76 2.54
C GLY A 558 23.63 -24.16 1.15
N ALA A 559 22.97 -23.02 1.14
CA ALA A 559 22.75 -22.25 -0.09
C ALA A 559 24.04 -21.55 -0.48
N SER A 560 24.70 -21.98 -1.54
CA SER A 560 25.74 -21.22 -2.21
C SER A 560 25.20 -20.71 -3.54
N VAL A 561 25.28 -19.40 -3.75
CA VAL A 561 24.99 -18.81 -5.06
C VAL A 561 26.06 -19.28 -6.03
N SER A 562 25.66 -19.77 -7.20
CA SER A 562 26.60 -20.23 -8.21
C SER A 562 27.53 -19.09 -8.65
N VAL A 563 28.82 -19.40 -8.85
CA VAL A 563 29.80 -18.45 -9.41
C VAL A 563 29.35 -17.95 -10.78
N GLN A 564 28.66 -18.79 -11.56
CA GLN A 564 28.12 -18.43 -12.87
C GLN A 564 27.00 -17.39 -12.76
N ASP A 565 26.11 -17.51 -11.77
CA ASP A 565 25.05 -16.50 -11.52
C ASP A 565 25.63 -15.18 -11.04
N LEU A 566 26.69 -15.23 -10.21
CA LEU A 566 27.43 -14.02 -9.80
C LEU A 566 28.16 -13.38 -10.98
N MET A 567 28.76 -14.17 -11.88
CA MET A 567 29.36 -13.68 -13.11
C MET A 567 28.32 -13.07 -14.04
N ALA A 568 27.19 -13.71 -14.24
CA ALA A 568 26.09 -13.16 -15.07
C ALA A 568 25.58 -11.81 -14.53
N VAL A 569 25.44 -11.66 -13.23
CA VAL A 569 25.07 -10.37 -12.59
C VAL A 569 26.20 -9.35 -12.68
N ALA A 570 27.46 -9.79 -12.60
CA ALA A 570 28.61 -8.92 -12.76
C ALA A 570 28.75 -8.43 -14.21
N ASP A 571 28.58 -9.32 -15.21
CA ASP A 571 28.57 -8.97 -16.64
C ASP A 571 27.42 -8.02 -16.99
N GLU A 572 26.23 -8.25 -16.46
CA GLU A 572 25.10 -7.32 -16.63
C GLU A 572 25.40 -5.95 -15.99
N SER A 573 26.05 -5.95 -14.81
CA SER A 573 26.47 -4.71 -14.16
C SER A 573 27.55 -3.98 -14.95
N ALA A 574 28.48 -4.70 -15.56
CA ALA A 574 29.52 -4.14 -16.43
C ALA A 574 28.90 -3.55 -17.71
N GLN A 575 27.96 -4.26 -18.34
CA GLN A 575 27.23 -3.74 -19.51
C GLN A 575 26.41 -2.49 -19.18
N MET A 576 25.78 -2.44 -17.99
CA MET A 576 25.07 -1.23 -17.54
C MET A 576 26.01 -0.06 -17.27
N LEU A 577 27.18 -0.32 -16.70
CA LEU A 577 28.19 0.72 -16.49
C LEU A 577 28.69 1.27 -17.84
N GLU A 578 28.92 0.39 -18.80
CA GLU A 578 29.31 0.79 -20.14
C GLU A 578 28.21 1.59 -20.85
N TYR A 579 26.96 1.16 -20.73
CA TYR A 579 25.80 1.90 -21.26
C TYR A 579 25.62 3.26 -20.56
N SER A 580 25.86 3.33 -19.25
CA SER A 580 25.85 4.58 -18.50
C SER A 580 26.95 5.54 -18.97
N ASN A 581 28.16 5.02 -19.20
CA ASN A 581 29.28 5.80 -19.74
C ASN A 581 28.99 6.31 -21.15
N GLN A 582 28.36 5.49 -22.00
CA GLN A 582 27.93 5.89 -23.34
C GLN A 582 26.84 6.97 -23.29
N LEU A 583 25.87 6.87 -22.35
CA LEU A 583 24.84 7.90 -22.12
C LEU A 583 25.46 9.21 -21.65
N GLU A 584 26.45 9.16 -20.77
CA GLU A 584 27.17 10.33 -20.26
C GLU A 584 27.97 11.02 -21.35
N ALA A 585 28.66 10.23 -22.20
CA ALA A 585 29.36 10.73 -23.39
C ALA A 585 28.38 11.40 -24.38
N LYS A 586 27.23 10.77 -24.64
CA LYS A 586 26.19 11.35 -25.51
C LYS A 586 25.57 12.61 -24.92
N SER A 587 25.36 12.65 -23.61
CA SER A 587 24.86 13.84 -22.90
C SER A 587 25.86 15.01 -23.02
N SER A 588 27.15 14.73 -22.87
CA SER A 588 28.22 15.73 -23.06
C SER A 588 28.24 16.26 -24.49
N GLU A 589 28.16 15.37 -25.49
CA GLU A 589 28.09 15.73 -26.91
C GLU A 589 26.88 16.64 -27.23
N LEU A 590 25.71 16.30 -26.64
CA LEU A 590 24.49 17.10 -26.78
C LEU A 590 24.63 18.49 -26.14
N LEU A 591 25.29 18.59 -25.00
CA LEU A 591 25.55 19.87 -24.33
C LEU A 591 26.50 20.76 -25.16
N ASP A 592 27.52 20.19 -25.75
CA ASP A 592 28.44 20.91 -26.61
C ASP A 592 27.75 21.36 -27.90
N THR A 593 26.94 20.52 -28.50
CA THR A 593 26.13 20.87 -29.68
C THR A 593 25.14 21.99 -29.37
N ALA A 594 24.51 21.94 -28.19
CA ALA A 594 23.61 23.00 -27.74
C ALA A 594 24.32 24.34 -27.50
N ARG A 595 25.59 24.31 -27.03
CA ARG A 595 26.42 25.52 -26.89
C ARG A 595 26.77 26.10 -28.28
N GLN A 596 27.21 25.24 -29.20
CA GLN A 596 27.52 25.66 -30.57
C GLN A 596 26.30 26.27 -31.28
N LEU A 597 25.12 25.66 -31.12
CA LEU A 597 23.86 26.20 -31.66
C LEU A 597 23.50 27.58 -31.06
N ARG A 598 23.74 27.77 -29.76
CA ARG A 598 23.54 29.09 -29.13
C ARG A 598 24.49 30.15 -29.70
N ASP A 599 25.76 29.80 -29.89
CA ASP A 599 26.75 30.71 -30.42
C ASP A 599 26.45 31.08 -31.88
N VAL A 600 26.05 30.10 -32.71
CA VAL A 600 25.60 30.36 -34.07
C VAL A 600 24.35 31.23 -34.10
N ASN A 601 23.38 30.95 -33.23
CA ASN A 601 22.15 31.74 -33.18
C ASN A 601 22.41 33.19 -32.71
N ALA A 602 23.34 33.39 -31.77
CA ALA A 602 23.78 34.72 -31.35
C ALA A 602 24.43 35.49 -32.51
N LYS A 603 25.31 34.82 -33.30
CA LYS A 603 25.93 35.41 -34.49
C LYS A 603 24.90 35.75 -35.56
N LEU A 604 23.93 34.85 -35.82
CA LEU A 604 22.83 35.11 -36.75
C LEU A 604 21.97 36.31 -36.34
N THR A 605 21.69 36.41 -35.05
CA THR A 605 20.94 37.57 -34.47
C THR A 605 21.75 38.86 -34.67
N GLN A 606 23.06 38.84 -34.41
CA GLN A 606 23.94 39.99 -34.63
C GLN A 606 23.98 40.42 -36.11
N ILE A 607 24.13 39.45 -37.02
CA ILE A 607 24.09 39.71 -38.48
C ILE A 607 22.72 40.28 -38.90
N SER A 608 21.62 39.76 -38.35
CA SER A 608 20.27 40.28 -38.64
C SER A 608 20.14 41.74 -38.21
N VAL A 609 20.60 42.07 -37.01
CA VAL A 609 20.59 43.46 -36.50
C VAL A 609 21.47 44.37 -37.38
N GLN A 610 22.65 43.91 -37.76
CA GLN A 610 23.53 44.68 -38.67
C GLN A 610 22.89 44.90 -40.05
N LYS A 611 22.26 43.84 -40.59
CA LYS A 611 21.53 43.93 -41.86
C LYS A 611 20.38 44.96 -41.79
N ASP A 612 19.60 44.91 -40.71
CA ASP A 612 18.47 45.83 -40.52
C ASP A 612 18.95 47.30 -40.33
N ALA A 613 20.04 47.50 -39.59
CA ALA A 613 20.70 48.82 -39.45
C ALA A 613 21.20 49.32 -40.82
N PHE A 614 21.86 48.45 -41.59
CA PHE A 614 22.35 48.79 -42.94
C PHE A 614 21.19 49.14 -43.90
N LEU A 615 20.15 48.34 -43.93
CA LEU A 615 18.96 48.63 -44.73
C LEU A 615 18.26 49.95 -44.32
N SER A 616 18.22 50.22 -43.02
CA SER A 616 17.70 51.50 -42.50
C SER A 616 18.53 52.69 -42.97
N GLN A 617 19.88 52.54 -42.87
CA GLN A 617 20.80 53.59 -43.34
C GLN A 617 20.67 53.83 -44.85
N ILE A 618 20.69 52.79 -45.69
CA ILE A 618 20.49 52.88 -47.13
C ILE A 618 19.12 53.55 -47.43
N SER A 619 18.07 53.13 -46.73
CA SER A 619 16.74 53.75 -46.94
C SER A 619 16.75 55.25 -46.62
N HIS A 620 17.50 55.64 -45.58
CA HIS A 620 17.65 57.06 -45.22
C HIS A 620 18.47 57.82 -46.26
N GLU A 621 19.62 57.25 -46.71
CA GLU A 621 20.50 57.81 -47.74
C GLU A 621 19.84 57.90 -49.11
N LEU A 622 18.94 56.98 -49.46
CA LEU A 622 18.15 57.01 -50.68
C LEU A 622 16.98 57.99 -50.60
N ARG A 623 16.37 58.14 -49.40
CA ARG A 623 15.22 59.05 -49.23
C ARG A 623 15.61 60.50 -49.46
N THR A 624 16.78 60.92 -49.05
CA THR A 624 17.26 62.31 -49.21
C THR A 624 17.34 62.72 -50.66
N PRO A 625 18.08 62.01 -51.58
CA PRO A 625 18.10 62.39 -53.01
C PRO A 625 16.73 62.23 -53.68
N MET A 626 15.95 61.19 -53.30
CA MET A 626 14.61 61.00 -53.86
C MET A 626 13.65 62.14 -53.47
N THR A 627 13.75 62.64 -52.23
CA THR A 627 12.98 63.82 -51.80
C THR A 627 13.42 65.07 -52.59
N SER A 628 14.73 65.26 -52.80
CA SER A 628 15.23 66.35 -53.61
C SER A 628 14.78 66.27 -55.07
N ILE A 629 14.89 65.07 -55.69
CA ILE A 629 14.37 64.84 -57.05
C ILE A 629 12.85 65.14 -57.13
N ARG A 630 12.09 64.68 -56.13
CA ARG A 630 10.65 64.93 -56.07
C ARG A 630 10.34 66.41 -55.92
N SER A 631 11.02 67.11 -55.01
CA SER A 631 10.85 68.55 -54.83
C SER A 631 11.21 69.34 -56.10
N PHE A 632 12.33 69.00 -56.75
CA PHE A 632 12.66 69.63 -58.06
C PHE A 632 11.67 69.29 -59.17
N SER A 633 11.14 68.08 -59.21
CA SER A 633 10.11 67.66 -60.13
C SER A 633 8.77 68.40 -59.88
N GLU A 634 8.40 68.60 -58.64
CA GLU A 634 7.22 69.39 -58.23
C GLU A 634 7.42 70.86 -58.61
N ILE A 635 8.56 71.46 -58.35
CA ILE A 635 8.89 72.86 -58.76
C ILE A 635 8.84 73.02 -60.28
N LEU A 636 9.36 72.06 -61.03
CA LEU A 636 9.35 72.12 -62.54
C LEU A 636 7.90 71.92 -63.06
N ARG A 637 7.08 71.14 -62.40
CA ARG A 637 5.68 70.96 -62.80
C ARG A 637 4.84 72.18 -62.49
N ASP A 638 4.99 72.72 -61.28
CA ASP A 638 4.20 73.93 -60.85
C ASP A 638 4.78 75.25 -61.50
N GLY A 639 6.04 75.23 -61.94
CA GLY A 639 6.64 76.37 -62.70
C GLY A 639 6.23 76.50 -64.20
N ASN A 640 5.54 75.49 -64.73
CA ASN A 640 4.96 75.53 -66.06
C ASN A 640 3.55 76.14 -66.16
N GLU A 641 3.01 76.64 -65.05
CA GLU A 641 1.71 77.37 -65.02
C GLU A 641 1.84 78.88 -64.81
N LEU A 642 3.01 79.49 -65.17
CA LEU A 642 3.24 80.96 -65.30
C LEU A 642 3.53 81.35 -66.70
#